data_0029ac3cffccddfd04f34401b39b4f0a
#
_entry.id   0029ac3cffccddfd04f34401b39b4f0a
#
_cell.length_a   1.000
_cell.length_b   1.000
_cell.length_c   1.000
_cell.angle_alpha   90.00
_cell.angle_beta   90.00
_cell.angle_gamma   90.00
#
_symmetry.space_group_name_H-M   'P 1'
#
loop_
_entity.id
_entity.type
_entity.pdbx_description
1 polymer ?
#
loop_
_entity_poly.entity_id
_entity_poly.type
_entity_poly.pdbx_seq_one_letter_code
_entity_poly.pdbx_strand_id
1 'polypeptide(L)'
;MTCLPSIIQSAVLKVYCVMPPHLKNEKLPAETKTSSLYFDESILFILIFALALTGGLSLWSAQLGVHNGVAVAVLSIGISSFLAKISWRYLVPATYKLKSLVAALLVFFLSLALFLPGSFYTYGDKDPGVYVLHGLSIAKTGDVLIDDVFAAQGDGLLEMTYPGMGFRFPGFWFEEAGDASQILPQFFHFLPATFATAFDLGGLKALLHFNSLIAALSVTVGFLALRRVFSPTVAWVGAALLATNMIQVWQAKYPTTEMLAQLFLLSASLSAIVAFDLRQKFFAGLAGFFTSIIFLVRPDGFLLLIPAAFLAAWLYGVIRLKTFARWLAVGLLIPLPLVFYQAHFRNSRYATTVEVPSLQLFFALFVVLTLCAFGLYRRPNIGDSLIAKTHFFWRDDAPTTLMKNALYFLVIATGIFFAVRFMLLGEHYSYFGRTFDERNLYRLSLFVSLPVLIFACFGLFLLIASWQWQRWLLFAPGLLTLPVYLYQARVSPRLMWWVRRYAPTALPVILFLAAVGLSWFLCHKDRFQKLSQVAGVLAVAAILAMQLSQSLPLREHREMDGAYSLGSDIQKITPGQEPALLWDPVKKGDIFDSSRNLSSVLWLAFDRPGHVFSKEVTLDLLSDFGSAYHDRTVYFVSKSEDLPEGSSEALTYIGTVEGTIDYWEESIHNRPQKAKHRSEELFIWWLNETAPPS
;
A
#
# COMPACT_ATOMS: atom_id res chain seq x y z
N MET A 1 -18.22 13.39 -41.32
CA MET A 1 -17.86 13.55 -39.86
C MET A 1 -18.85 14.45 -39.09
N THR A 2 -19.99 14.83 -39.62
CA THR A 2 -20.97 15.75 -38.98
C THR A 2 -22.12 15.06 -38.24
N CYS A 3 -22.24 13.72 -38.28
CA CYS A 3 -23.35 13.03 -37.60
C CYS A 3 -23.00 12.44 -36.21
N LEU A 4 -21.73 12.37 -35.82
CA LEU A 4 -21.31 11.82 -34.52
C LEU A 4 -21.77 12.65 -33.31
N PRO A 5 -21.74 14.02 -33.35
CA PRO A 5 -22.20 14.83 -32.22
C PRO A 5 -23.69 14.67 -31.92
N SER A 6 -24.52 14.43 -32.92
CA SER A 6 -25.97 14.31 -32.74
C SER A 6 -26.41 13.00 -32.12
N ILE A 7 -25.70 11.92 -32.39
CA ILE A 7 -25.96 10.61 -31.80
C ILE A 7 -25.55 10.58 -30.33
N ILE A 8 -24.37 11.14 -30.00
CA ILE A 8 -23.89 11.26 -28.62
C ILE A 8 -24.80 12.22 -27.83
N GLN A 9 -25.18 13.35 -28.41
CA GLN A 9 -26.14 14.27 -27.80
C GLN A 9 -27.52 13.63 -27.60
N SER A 10 -28.00 12.84 -28.56
CA SER A 10 -29.27 12.10 -28.43
C SER A 10 -29.17 10.99 -27.35
N ALA A 11 -28.07 10.26 -27.25
CA ALA A 11 -27.86 9.28 -26.21
C ALA A 11 -27.73 9.91 -24.82
N VAL A 12 -26.98 11.01 -24.69
CA VAL A 12 -26.83 11.76 -23.44
C VAL A 12 -28.17 12.44 -23.07
N LEU A 13 -28.89 12.99 -24.01
CA LEU A 13 -30.24 13.56 -23.79
C LEU A 13 -31.25 12.48 -23.41
N LYS A 14 -31.21 11.27 -24.00
CA LYS A 14 -32.09 10.17 -23.58
C LYS A 14 -31.75 9.69 -22.16
N VAL A 15 -30.49 9.62 -21.77
CA VAL A 15 -30.09 9.35 -20.37
C VAL A 15 -30.55 10.46 -19.44
N TYR A 16 -30.49 11.72 -19.91
CA TYR A 16 -30.97 12.89 -19.14
C TYR A 16 -32.50 12.96 -19.02
N CYS A 17 -33.22 12.46 -20.04
CA CYS A 17 -34.70 12.39 -20.02
C CYS A 17 -35.22 11.21 -19.17
N VAL A 18 -34.42 10.19 -18.92
CA VAL A 18 -34.78 9.03 -18.07
C VAL A 18 -34.48 9.31 -16.58
N MET A 19 -33.79 10.40 -16.24
CA MET A 19 -33.62 10.79 -14.83
C MET A 19 -34.97 11.19 -14.23
N PRO A 20 -35.38 10.53 -13.12
CA PRO A 20 -36.60 10.89 -12.41
C PRO A 20 -36.60 12.40 -12.04
N PRO A 21 -37.74 13.09 -12.08
CA PRO A 21 -37.86 14.53 -11.82
C PRO A 21 -37.28 14.97 -10.45
N HIS A 22 -37.28 14.09 -9.45
CA HIS A 22 -36.73 14.35 -8.14
C HIS A 22 -35.19 14.44 -8.11
N LEU A 23 -34.46 13.89 -9.12
CA LEU A 23 -33.02 14.07 -9.27
C LEU A 23 -32.68 15.38 -10.05
N LYS A 24 -33.67 15.96 -10.76
CA LYS A 24 -33.49 17.21 -11.51
C LYS A 24 -33.62 18.46 -10.63
N ASN A 25 -34.30 18.38 -9.50
CA ASN A 25 -34.71 19.50 -8.66
C ASN A 25 -34.46 19.32 -7.17
N GLU A 26 -33.47 18.54 -6.76
CA GLU A 26 -33.00 18.70 -5.39
C GLU A 26 -32.30 20.07 -5.27
N LYS A 27 -33.12 21.12 -5.12
CA LYS A 27 -32.71 22.29 -4.35
C LYS A 27 -32.18 21.72 -3.04
N LEU A 28 -30.94 22.03 -2.71
CA LEU A 28 -30.43 21.83 -1.35
C LEU A 28 -31.58 22.22 -0.39
N PRO A 29 -32.06 21.33 0.49
CA PRO A 29 -33.00 21.75 1.49
C PRO A 29 -32.34 22.87 2.26
N ALA A 30 -32.97 24.02 2.33
CA ALA A 30 -32.50 25.22 3.02
C ALA A 30 -32.33 25.05 4.52
N GLU A 31 -32.71 23.88 5.04
CA GLU A 31 -32.42 23.39 6.39
C GLU A 31 -31.77 22.02 6.26
N THR A 32 -30.45 21.99 6.09
CA THR A 32 -29.67 20.78 6.33
C THR A 32 -29.90 20.37 7.77
N LYS A 33 -30.62 19.27 7.99
CA LYS A 33 -30.47 18.50 9.24
C LYS A 33 -28.98 18.44 9.52
N THR A 34 -28.52 19.09 10.58
CA THR A 34 -27.13 19.07 11.00
C THR A 34 -26.73 17.62 11.07
N SER A 35 -25.96 17.16 10.10
CA SER A 35 -25.45 15.80 10.08
C SER A 35 -24.62 15.64 11.35
N SER A 36 -24.87 14.58 12.08
CA SER A 36 -24.15 14.30 13.32
C SER A 36 -23.03 13.28 13.07
N LEU A 37 -22.02 13.29 13.92
CA LEU A 37 -21.02 12.24 13.94
C LEU A 37 -21.67 10.96 14.48
N TYR A 38 -21.43 9.83 13.85
CA TYR A 38 -21.89 8.52 14.32
C TYR A 38 -20.85 7.91 15.28
N PHE A 39 -21.34 7.05 16.19
CA PHE A 39 -20.50 6.41 17.20
C PHE A 39 -19.41 5.52 16.60
N ASP A 40 -19.74 4.75 15.56
CA ASP A 40 -18.80 3.90 14.83
C ASP A 40 -17.71 4.72 14.11
N GLU A 41 -18.05 5.89 13.56
CA GLU A 41 -17.08 6.82 12.97
C GLU A 41 -16.11 7.37 14.04
N SER A 42 -16.63 7.74 15.22
CA SER A 42 -15.81 8.25 16.33
C SER A 42 -14.78 7.23 16.80
N ILE A 43 -15.21 5.99 17.05
CA ILE A 43 -14.30 4.89 17.43
C ILE A 43 -13.24 4.70 16.37
N LEU A 44 -13.64 4.67 15.10
CA LEU A 44 -12.72 4.40 14.01
C LEU A 44 -11.67 5.52 13.86
N PHE A 45 -12.06 6.80 13.99
CA PHE A 45 -11.10 7.91 13.98
C PHE A 45 -10.07 7.79 15.10
N ILE A 46 -10.48 7.42 16.31
CA ILE A 46 -9.57 7.22 17.45
C ILE A 46 -8.61 6.06 17.17
N LEU A 47 -9.12 4.92 16.70
CA LEU A 47 -8.31 3.75 16.41
C LEU A 47 -7.28 4.00 15.30
N ILE A 48 -7.70 4.63 14.20
CA ILE A 48 -6.79 4.89 13.07
C ILE A 48 -5.75 5.96 13.44
N PHE A 49 -6.15 6.97 14.20
CA PHE A 49 -5.21 7.96 14.72
C PHE A 49 -4.18 7.33 15.68
N ALA A 50 -4.64 6.45 16.58
CA ALA A 50 -3.74 5.70 17.45
C ALA A 50 -2.77 4.82 16.66
N LEU A 51 -3.23 4.14 15.62
CA LEU A 51 -2.39 3.35 14.72
C LEU A 51 -1.35 4.22 14.00
N ALA A 52 -1.76 5.36 13.45
CA ALA A 52 -0.87 6.29 12.78
C ALA A 52 0.20 6.85 13.73
N LEU A 53 -0.20 7.16 14.97
CA LEU A 53 0.72 7.60 16.02
C LEU A 53 1.68 6.49 16.43
N THR A 54 1.19 5.25 16.59
CA THR A 54 2.02 4.08 16.89
C THR A 54 3.10 3.91 15.81
N GLY A 55 2.72 3.90 14.53
CA GLY A 55 3.69 3.80 13.43
C GLY A 55 4.70 4.96 13.39
N GLY A 56 4.25 6.19 13.65
CA GLY A 56 5.12 7.36 13.73
C GLY A 56 6.12 7.29 14.89
N LEU A 57 5.67 6.89 16.08
CA LEU A 57 6.54 6.70 17.25
C LEU A 57 7.47 5.50 17.09
N SER A 58 6.98 4.40 16.50
CA SER A 58 7.83 3.25 16.15
C SER A 58 8.97 3.67 15.22
N LEU A 59 8.64 4.39 14.15
CA LEU A 59 9.62 4.90 13.20
C LEU A 59 10.62 5.83 13.90
N TRP A 60 10.13 6.79 14.68
CA TRP A 60 10.98 7.75 15.36
C TRP A 60 11.96 7.08 16.34
N SER A 61 11.45 6.17 17.20
CA SER A 61 12.28 5.44 18.16
C SER A 61 13.31 4.51 17.47
N ALA A 62 12.92 3.84 16.38
CA ALA A 62 13.82 3.00 15.61
C ALA A 62 14.93 3.82 14.91
N GLN A 63 14.60 5.00 14.40
CA GLN A 63 15.60 5.91 13.81
C GLN A 63 16.60 6.49 14.82
N LEU A 64 16.24 6.48 16.10
CA LEU A 64 17.12 6.87 17.22
C LEU A 64 17.87 5.68 17.83
N GLY A 65 17.67 4.45 17.34
CA GLY A 65 18.31 3.25 17.87
C GLY A 65 17.79 2.81 19.26
N VAL A 66 16.55 3.22 19.62
CA VAL A 66 15.97 2.99 20.96
C VAL A 66 14.56 2.37 20.89
N HIS A 67 14.25 1.67 19.82
CA HIS A 67 12.91 1.09 19.66
C HIS A 67 12.62 0.04 20.74
N ASN A 68 11.43 0.16 21.32
CA ASN A 68 10.81 -0.85 22.17
C ASN A 68 9.30 -0.81 21.94
N GLY A 69 8.75 -1.85 21.35
CA GLY A 69 7.36 -1.85 20.89
C GLY A 69 6.34 -1.75 22.02
N VAL A 70 6.65 -2.30 23.21
CA VAL A 70 5.76 -2.18 24.39
C VAL A 70 5.71 -0.73 24.87
N ALA A 71 6.87 -0.08 24.99
CA ALA A 71 6.95 1.33 25.38
C ALA A 71 6.24 2.23 24.35
N VAL A 72 6.46 1.98 23.06
CA VAL A 72 5.76 2.69 21.97
C VAL A 72 4.25 2.51 22.07
N ALA A 73 3.76 1.29 22.29
CA ALA A 73 2.32 1.02 22.40
C ALA A 73 1.70 1.76 23.59
N VAL A 74 2.34 1.70 24.77
CA VAL A 74 1.89 2.40 25.98
C VAL A 74 1.85 3.91 25.76
N LEU A 75 2.91 4.48 25.17
CA LEU A 75 3.00 5.91 24.88
C LEU A 75 1.92 6.32 23.84
N SER A 76 1.72 5.52 22.81
CA SER A 76 0.70 5.77 21.78
C SER A 76 -0.71 5.77 22.36
N ILE A 77 -1.02 4.80 23.22
CA ILE A 77 -2.32 4.73 23.91
C ILE A 77 -2.49 5.95 24.83
N GLY A 78 -1.47 6.31 25.61
CA GLY A 78 -1.48 7.47 26.49
C GLY A 78 -1.73 8.78 25.74
N ILE A 79 -0.93 9.05 24.68
CA ILE A 79 -1.07 10.26 23.85
C ILE A 79 -2.42 10.26 23.13
N SER A 80 -2.84 9.14 22.54
CA SER A 80 -4.12 9.07 21.83
C SER A 80 -5.30 9.30 22.76
N SER A 81 -5.25 8.74 23.97
CA SER A 81 -6.30 8.95 25.00
C SER A 81 -6.33 10.41 25.46
N PHE A 82 -5.18 11.02 25.66
CA PHE A 82 -5.07 12.44 26.02
C PHE A 82 -5.62 13.35 24.92
N LEU A 83 -5.21 13.11 23.67
CA LEU A 83 -5.70 13.88 22.52
C LEU A 83 -7.20 13.63 22.27
N ALA A 84 -7.69 12.41 22.44
CA ALA A 84 -9.12 12.12 22.38
C ALA A 84 -9.89 12.88 23.45
N LYS A 85 -9.37 12.99 24.69
CA LYS A 85 -9.97 13.78 25.77
C LYS A 85 -10.03 15.27 25.41
N ILE A 86 -8.94 15.87 24.91
CA ILE A 86 -8.91 17.27 24.47
C ILE A 86 -9.87 17.51 23.30
N SER A 87 -9.89 16.57 22.36
CA SER A 87 -10.72 16.64 21.16
C SER A 87 -12.14 16.08 21.38
N TRP A 88 -12.47 15.71 22.61
CA TRP A 88 -13.74 15.04 22.96
C TRP A 88 -14.96 15.76 22.39
N ARG A 89 -14.99 17.08 22.51
CA ARG A 89 -16.07 17.92 21.95
C ARG A 89 -16.32 17.74 20.45
N TYR A 90 -15.30 17.29 19.67
CA TYR A 90 -15.42 17.03 18.24
C TYR A 90 -15.73 15.57 17.96
N LEU A 91 -15.32 14.66 18.85
CA LEU A 91 -15.44 13.21 18.70
C LEU A 91 -16.68 12.64 19.39
N VAL A 92 -17.37 13.44 20.23
CA VAL A 92 -18.62 12.99 20.86
C VAL A 92 -19.66 12.72 19.78
N PRO A 93 -20.14 11.48 19.65
CA PRO A 93 -21.17 11.16 18.69
C PRO A 93 -22.50 11.73 19.17
N ALA A 94 -23.15 12.51 18.32
CA ALA A 94 -24.52 12.97 18.57
C ALA A 94 -25.57 11.89 18.26
N THR A 95 -25.14 10.79 17.61
CA THR A 95 -26.04 9.71 17.18
C THR A 95 -25.47 8.34 17.52
N TYR A 96 -26.20 7.62 18.37
CA TYR A 96 -25.93 6.23 18.72
C TYR A 96 -26.92 5.33 17.98
N LYS A 97 -26.47 4.65 16.92
CA LYS A 97 -27.27 3.68 16.16
C LYS A 97 -26.63 2.32 16.27
N LEU A 98 -27.16 1.45 17.12
CA LEU A 98 -26.65 0.09 17.28
C LEU A 98 -26.57 -0.66 15.94
N LYS A 99 -27.58 -0.53 15.09
CA LYS A 99 -27.57 -1.14 13.74
C LYS A 99 -26.38 -0.68 12.88
N SER A 100 -25.94 0.56 13.04
CA SER A 100 -24.80 1.12 12.34
C SER A 100 -23.49 0.50 12.81
N LEU A 101 -23.29 0.41 14.12
CA LEU A 101 -22.13 -0.23 14.73
C LEU A 101 -22.07 -1.73 14.36
N VAL A 102 -23.19 -2.45 14.48
CA VAL A 102 -23.25 -3.86 14.10
C VAL A 102 -22.90 -4.06 12.62
N ALA A 103 -23.39 -3.19 11.73
CA ALA A 103 -23.05 -3.25 10.31
C ALA A 103 -21.53 -3.03 10.06
N ALA A 104 -20.92 -2.04 10.72
CA ALA A 104 -19.49 -1.78 10.62
C ALA A 104 -18.66 -2.97 11.16
N LEU A 105 -19.04 -3.55 12.29
CA LEU A 105 -18.39 -4.74 12.86
C LEU A 105 -18.56 -5.97 11.97
N LEU A 106 -19.73 -6.17 11.35
CA LEU A 106 -19.95 -7.26 10.39
C LEU A 106 -19.03 -7.10 9.16
N VAL A 107 -18.94 -5.90 8.60
CA VAL A 107 -18.02 -5.63 7.48
C VAL A 107 -16.58 -5.93 7.89
N PHE A 108 -16.16 -5.48 9.07
CA PHE A 108 -14.83 -5.72 9.60
C PHE A 108 -14.53 -7.22 9.75
N PHE A 109 -15.37 -7.95 10.48
CA PHE A 109 -15.11 -9.37 10.76
C PHE A 109 -15.25 -10.27 9.54
N LEU A 110 -16.19 -9.99 8.62
CA LEU A 110 -16.33 -10.74 7.38
C LEU A 110 -15.11 -10.49 6.45
N SER A 111 -14.63 -9.25 6.38
CA SER A 111 -13.41 -8.93 5.62
C SER A 111 -12.19 -9.60 6.24
N LEU A 112 -12.05 -9.53 7.56
CA LEU A 112 -10.94 -10.17 8.28
C LEU A 112 -10.94 -11.69 8.08
N ALA A 113 -12.11 -12.33 8.09
CA ALA A 113 -12.25 -13.76 7.84
C ALA A 113 -11.82 -14.18 6.42
N LEU A 114 -11.97 -13.29 5.42
CA LEU A 114 -11.47 -13.51 4.06
C LEU A 114 -9.96 -13.30 3.96
N PHE A 115 -9.39 -12.41 4.76
CA PHE A 115 -7.99 -12.02 4.68
C PHE A 115 -7.06 -12.86 5.55
N LEU A 116 -7.59 -13.55 6.55
CA LEU A 116 -6.83 -14.48 7.39
C LEU A 116 -6.80 -15.91 6.78
N PRO A 117 -5.67 -16.63 6.99
CA PRO A 117 -4.43 -16.18 7.60
C PRO A 117 -3.61 -15.28 6.67
N GLY A 118 -2.78 -14.40 7.25
CA GLY A 118 -1.78 -13.65 6.49
C GLY A 118 -0.71 -14.56 5.87
N SER A 119 0.05 -14.07 4.91
CA SER A 119 1.16 -14.79 4.30
C SER A 119 2.32 -14.97 5.28
N PHE A 120 3.02 -16.10 5.19
CA PHE A 120 4.18 -16.42 6.05
C PHE A 120 5.49 -15.92 5.41
N TYR A 121 5.46 -14.69 4.88
CA TYR A 121 6.50 -14.16 4.03
C TYR A 121 7.72 -13.69 4.84
N THR A 122 8.60 -14.60 5.21
CA THR A 122 9.90 -14.27 5.81
C THR A 122 11.05 -14.38 4.81
N TYR A 123 10.80 -14.84 3.60
CA TYR A 123 11.79 -15.12 2.56
C TYR A 123 12.32 -13.84 1.91
N GLY A 124 13.64 -13.69 1.78
CA GLY A 124 14.29 -12.43 1.41
C GLY A 124 14.36 -12.13 -0.10
N ASP A 125 13.48 -12.71 -0.94
CA ASP A 125 13.57 -12.58 -2.40
C ASP A 125 12.94 -11.31 -2.95
N LYS A 126 12.02 -10.68 -2.21
CA LYS A 126 11.18 -9.55 -2.66
C LYS A 126 10.86 -8.58 -1.53
N ASP A 127 10.24 -7.46 -1.92
CA ASP A 127 9.83 -6.37 -1.00
C ASP A 127 9.17 -6.87 0.31
N PRO A 128 8.20 -7.81 0.32
CA PRO A 128 7.56 -8.24 1.56
C PRO A 128 8.54 -8.90 2.54
N GLY A 129 9.48 -9.70 2.03
CA GLY A 129 10.53 -10.27 2.85
C GLY A 129 11.43 -9.20 3.46
N VAL A 130 11.79 -8.18 2.69
CA VAL A 130 12.58 -7.05 3.19
C VAL A 130 11.83 -6.33 4.31
N TYR A 131 10.53 -6.04 4.14
CA TYR A 131 9.73 -5.40 5.20
C TYR A 131 9.65 -6.23 6.47
N VAL A 132 9.40 -7.55 6.34
CA VAL A 132 9.27 -8.46 7.50
C VAL A 132 10.61 -8.63 8.21
N LEU A 133 11.67 -8.96 7.47
CA LEU A 133 13.00 -9.20 8.04
C LEU A 133 13.56 -7.92 8.69
N HIS A 134 13.37 -6.76 8.08
CA HIS A 134 13.73 -5.48 8.69
C HIS A 134 12.91 -5.21 9.96
N GLY A 135 11.61 -5.51 9.97
CA GLY A 135 10.79 -5.40 11.17
C GLY A 135 11.28 -6.30 12.31
N LEU A 136 11.69 -7.53 11.99
CA LEU A 136 12.29 -8.45 12.97
C LEU A 136 13.64 -7.92 13.49
N SER A 137 14.48 -7.37 12.60
CA SER A 137 15.75 -6.75 13.00
C SER A 137 15.51 -5.58 13.96
N ILE A 138 14.62 -4.64 13.62
CA ILE A 138 14.29 -3.49 14.49
C ILE A 138 13.78 -3.97 15.87
N ALA A 139 12.93 -4.99 15.91
CA ALA A 139 12.43 -5.52 17.18
C ALA A 139 13.55 -6.07 18.07
N LYS A 140 14.61 -6.63 17.47
CA LYS A 140 15.76 -7.20 18.19
C LYS A 140 16.80 -6.16 18.59
N THR A 141 17.17 -5.26 17.67
CA THR A 141 18.27 -4.31 17.84
C THR A 141 17.84 -2.95 18.34
N GLY A 142 16.58 -2.60 18.10
CA GLY A 142 16.06 -1.25 18.36
C GLY A 142 16.41 -0.21 17.28
N ASP A 143 17.19 -0.57 16.25
CA ASP A 143 17.68 0.36 15.21
C ASP A 143 17.18 -0.03 13.81
N VAL A 144 17.11 0.98 12.93
CA VAL A 144 16.86 0.76 11.49
C VAL A 144 18.10 0.28 10.74
N LEU A 145 19.28 0.55 11.25
CA LEU A 145 20.55 0.05 10.74
C LEU A 145 20.82 -1.37 11.25
N ILE A 146 21.49 -2.17 10.43
CA ILE A 146 21.81 -3.54 10.74
C ILE A 146 23.33 -3.68 10.68
N ASP A 147 23.95 -4.06 11.80
CA ASP A 147 25.38 -4.32 11.84
C ASP A 147 25.70 -5.66 11.19
N ASP A 148 26.62 -5.67 10.23
CA ASP A 148 27.06 -6.89 9.52
C ASP A 148 28.44 -7.32 10.03
N VAL A 149 28.48 -8.42 10.74
CA VAL A 149 29.71 -8.98 11.31
C VAL A 149 30.74 -9.38 10.24
N PHE A 150 30.30 -9.69 9.02
CA PHE A 150 31.22 -10.00 7.92
C PHE A 150 31.80 -8.75 7.28
N ALA A 151 31.05 -7.66 7.23
CA ALA A 151 31.51 -6.39 6.72
C ALA A 151 32.54 -5.73 7.65
N ALA A 152 32.42 -5.94 8.95
CA ALA A 152 33.32 -5.38 9.95
C ALA A 152 34.76 -5.93 9.91
N GLN A 153 34.99 -7.06 9.24
CA GLN A 153 36.31 -7.73 9.21
C GLN A 153 37.19 -7.41 8.01
N GLY A 154 36.74 -6.48 7.11
CA GLY A 154 37.58 -5.96 6.05
C GLY A 154 37.20 -6.29 4.61
N ASP A 155 37.72 -5.51 3.69
CA ASP A 155 37.29 -5.43 2.29
C ASP A 155 37.43 -6.70 1.45
N GLY A 156 38.39 -7.59 1.78
CA GLY A 156 38.71 -8.75 0.95
C GLY A 156 37.62 -9.83 0.95
N LEU A 157 36.97 -10.08 2.09
CA LEU A 157 35.95 -11.12 2.22
C LEU A 157 34.60 -10.70 1.63
N LEU A 158 34.28 -9.40 1.67
CA LEU A 158 33.05 -8.87 1.06
C LEU A 158 33.09 -8.80 -0.46
N GLU A 159 34.25 -8.53 -1.06
CA GLU A 159 34.42 -8.53 -2.53
C GLU A 159 34.14 -9.91 -3.15
N MET A 160 34.32 -10.98 -2.37
CA MET A 160 34.05 -12.35 -2.82
C MET A 160 32.55 -12.67 -2.91
N THR A 161 31.68 -11.90 -2.24
CA THR A 161 30.23 -12.14 -2.26
C THR A 161 29.50 -11.39 -3.35
N TYR A 162 29.76 -10.10 -3.51
CA TYR A 162 29.02 -9.22 -4.42
C TYR A 162 29.89 -8.13 -5.04
N PRO A 163 30.88 -8.47 -5.90
CA PRO A 163 31.71 -7.47 -6.52
C PRO A 163 30.83 -6.48 -7.33
N GLY A 164 30.74 -5.26 -6.87
CA GLY A 164 30.17 -4.15 -7.61
C GLY A 164 28.65 -3.99 -7.57
N MET A 165 27.89 -4.75 -6.76
CA MET A 165 26.43 -4.57 -6.66
C MET A 165 25.96 -3.64 -5.53
N GLY A 166 26.81 -3.32 -4.55
CA GLY A 166 26.48 -2.38 -3.47
C GLY A 166 25.34 -2.84 -2.54
N PHE A 167 24.98 -4.13 -2.52
CA PHE A 167 23.99 -4.69 -1.61
C PHE A 167 24.41 -6.06 -1.07
N ARG A 168 24.06 -6.33 0.15
CA ARG A 168 24.36 -7.57 0.87
C ARG A 168 23.42 -8.72 0.48
N PHE A 169 22.11 -8.41 0.50
CA PHE A 169 21.01 -9.24 0.05
C PHE A 169 20.05 -8.38 -0.77
N PRO A 170 19.15 -8.95 -1.58
CA PRO A 170 18.16 -8.19 -2.30
C PRO A 170 17.38 -7.25 -1.36
N GLY A 171 17.48 -5.94 -1.60
CA GLY A 171 16.84 -4.92 -0.77
C GLY A 171 17.57 -4.54 0.53
N PHE A 172 18.80 -5.03 0.75
CA PHE A 172 19.65 -4.69 1.89
C PHE A 172 20.98 -4.12 1.38
N TRP A 173 21.15 -2.80 1.46
CA TRP A 173 22.23 -2.04 0.86
C TRP A 173 23.31 -1.75 1.89
N PHE A 174 24.59 -1.74 1.48
CA PHE A 174 25.64 -1.19 2.29
C PHE A 174 25.46 0.32 2.47
N GLU A 175 25.68 0.85 3.66
CA GLU A 175 25.64 2.29 3.93
C GLU A 175 26.88 2.96 3.30
N GLU A 176 26.64 3.95 2.40
CA GLU A 176 27.74 4.62 1.67
C GLU A 176 28.35 5.79 2.47
N ALA A 177 27.59 6.34 3.41
CA ALA A 177 27.96 7.55 4.12
C ALA A 177 28.53 7.32 5.53
N GLY A 178 28.52 6.09 6.00
CA GLY A 178 28.91 5.72 7.34
C GLY A 178 29.95 4.61 7.41
N ASP A 179 29.81 3.76 8.40
CA ASP A 179 30.63 2.58 8.58
C ASP A 179 30.23 1.52 7.52
N ALA A 180 31.19 1.04 6.73
CA ALA A 180 30.98 0.00 5.73
C ALA A 180 30.44 -1.32 6.33
N SER A 181 30.50 -1.48 7.67
CA SER A 181 29.92 -2.60 8.40
C SER A 181 28.39 -2.51 8.57
N GLN A 182 27.76 -1.40 8.20
CA GLN A 182 26.34 -1.19 8.39
C GLN A 182 25.54 -1.37 7.11
N ILE A 183 24.39 -1.99 7.27
CA ILE A 183 23.44 -2.27 6.18
C ILE A 183 22.16 -1.49 6.43
N LEU A 184 21.69 -0.85 5.37
CA LEU A 184 20.45 -0.10 5.33
C LEU A 184 19.44 -0.82 4.42
N PRO A 185 18.26 -1.23 4.94
CA PRO A 185 17.18 -1.74 4.11
C PRO A 185 16.63 -0.68 3.15
N GLN A 186 16.30 -1.12 1.92
CA GLN A 186 16.01 -0.27 0.76
C GLN A 186 14.81 0.67 0.96
N PHE A 187 13.76 0.20 1.67
CA PHE A 187 12.47 0.88 1.68
C PHE A 187 12.30 1.83 2.86
N PHE A 188 11.26 2.66 2.81
CA PHE A 188 10.87 3.48 3.94
C PHE A 188 10.52 2.63 5.16
N HIS A 189 10.98 3.09 6.32
CA HIS A 189 11.02 2.30 7.56
C HIS A 189 9.72 2.35 8.37
N PHE A 190 8.69 3.08 7.93
CA PHE A 190 7.43 3.21 8.67
C PHE A 190 6.75 1.86 8.90
N LEU A 191 6.58 1.05 7.84
CA LEU A 191 5.97 -0.27 7.98
C LEU A 191 6.85 -1.26 8.76
N PRO A 192 8.16 -1.41 8.48
CA PRO A 192 9.04 -2.25 9.29
C PRO A 192 9.05 -1.90 10.78
N ALA A 193 9.13 -0.61 11.13
CA ALA A 193 9.07 -0.18 12.52
C ALA A 193 7.70 -0.51 13.17
N THR A 194 6.60 -0.38 12.41
CA THR A 194 5.28 -0.80 12.89
C THR A 194 5.20 -2.32 13.06
N PHE A 195 5.84 -3.09 12.17
CA PHE A 195 5.96 -4.54 12.29
C PHE A 195 6.77 -4.94 13.52
N ALA A 196 7.85 -4.21 13.85
CA ALA A 196 8.62 -4.42 15.06
C ALA A 196 7.74 -4.28 16.32
N THR A 197 6.93 -3.21 16.39
CA THR A 197 5.96 -3.04 17.48
C THR A 197 4.93 -4.20 17.53
N ALA A 198 4.42 -4.63 16.37
CA ALA A 198 3.48 -5.75 16.32
C ALA A 198 4.14 -7.06 16.79
N PHE A 199 5.41 -7.26 16.45
CA PHE A 199 6.20 -8.41 16.89
C PHE A 199 6.42 -8.40 18.41
N ASP A 200 6.81 -7.28 18.99
CA ASP A 200 7.02 -7.12 20.44
C ASP A 200 5.75 -7.36 21.24
N LEU A 201 4.57 -7.03 20.67
CA LEU A 201 3.28 -7.22 21.34
C LEU A 201 2.69 -8.61 21.20
N GLY A 202 2.98 -9.33 20.13
CA GLY A 202 2.31 -10.61 19.86
C GLY A 202 3.11 -11.60 19.01
N GLY A 203 4.42 -11.40 18.93
CA GLY A 203 5.36 -12.27 18.20
C GLY A 203 5.14 -12.28 16.69
N LEU A 204 5.76 -13.22 16.02
CA LEU A 204 5.73 -13.35 14.57
C LEU A 204 4.30 -13.43 13.99
N LYS A 205 3.38 -14.07 14.70
CA LYS A 205 1.97 -14.15 14.27
C LYS A 205 1.31 -12.78 14.18
N ALA A 206 1.51 -11.93 15.17
CA ALA A 206 0.94 -10.57 15.16
C ALA A 206 1.51 -9.75 13.99
N LEU A 207 2.82 -9.84 13.74
CA LEU A 207 3.47 -9.18 12.61
C LEU A 207 2.87 -9.64 11.28
N LEU A 208 2.80 -10.96 11.04
CA LEU A 208 2.35 -11.52 9.76
C LEU A 208 0.85 -11.33 9.48
N HIS A 209 0.01 -11.19 10.52
CA HIS A 209 -1.42 -10.91 10.38
C HIS A 209 -1.74 -9.41 10.36
N PHE A 210 -0.76 -8.55 10.58
CA PHE A 210 -0.96 -7.10 10.67
C PHE A 210 -1.64 -6.52 9.42
N ASN A 211 -1.16 -6.87 8.22
CA ASN A 211 -1.75 -6.36 6.98
C ASN A 211 -3.20 -6.81 6.78
N SER A 212 -3.55 -8.02 7.20
CA SER A 212 -4.94 -8.51 7.14
C SER A 212 -5.87 -7.67 8.01
N LEU A 213 -5.42 -7.27 9.21
CA LEU A 213 -6.15 -6.39 10.10
C LEU A 213 -6.33 -4.99 9.48
N ILE A 214 -5.26 -4.42 8.93
CA ILE A 214 -5.27 -3.11 8.28
C ILE A 214 -6.21 -3.10 7.06
N ALA A 215 -6.19 -4.14 6.25
CA ALA A 215 -7.08 -4.28 5.10
C ALA A 215 -8.55 -4.37 5.51
N ALA A 216 -8.88 -5.10 6.58
CA ALA A 216 -10.24 -5.18 7.10
C ALA A 216 -10.73 -3.82 7.63
N LEU A 217 -9.86 -3.07 8.32
CA LEU A 217 -10.13 -1.68 8.71
C LEU A 217 -10.35 -0.79 7.48
N SER A 218 -9.55 -0.94 6.41
CA SER A 218 -9.71 -0.17 5.17
C SER A 218 -11.08 -0.37 4.53
N VAL A 219 -11.54 -1.64 4.42
CA VAL A 219 -12.89 -1.95 3.91
C VAL A 219 -13.96 -1.32 4.77
N THR A 220 -13.79 -1.35 6.11
CA THR A 220 -14.73 -0.75 7.06
C THR A 220 -14.80 0.78 6.91
N VAL A 221 -13.65 1.45 6.77
CA VAL A 221 -13.62 2.91 6.50
C VAL A 221 -14.32 3.23 5.19
N GLY A 222 -14.04 2.47 4.13
CA GLY A 222 -14.71 2.61 2.82
C GLY A 222 -16.23 2.44 2.94
N PHE A 223 -16.70 1.44 3.70
CA PHE A 223 -18.13 1.26 4.00
C PHE A 223 -18.73 2.49 4.68
N LEU A 224 -18.08 3.04 5.71
CA LEU A 224 -18.56 4.22 6.43
C LEU A 224 -18.58 5.47 5.52
N ALA A 225 -17.54 5.65 4.70
CA ALA A 225 -17.48 6.77 3.76
C ALA A 225 -18.61 6.69 2.73
N LEU A 226 -18.82 5.50 2.11
CA LEU A 226 -19.91 5.28 1.17
C LEU A 226 -21.28 5.46 1.80
N ARG A 227 -21.48 4.94 3.02
CA ARG A 227 -22.73 5.09 3.76
C ARG A 227 -23.06 6.57 4.03
N ARG A 228 -22.03 7.38 4.27
CA ARG A 228 -22.20 8.79 4.58
C ARG A 228 -22.60 9.61 3.36
N VAL A 229 -22.02 9.33 2.19
CA VAL A 229 -22.24 10.14 0.96
C VAL A 229 -23.29 9.54 0.01
N PHE A 230 -23.69 8.28 0.23
CA PHE A 230 -24.70 7.58 -0.55
C PHE A 230 -25.72 6.87 0.36
N SER A 231 -26.32 5.79 -0.14
CA SER A 231 -27.25 4.94 0.60
C SER A 231 -26.53 3.77 1.28
N PRO A 232 -27.15 3.15 2.30
CA PRO A 232 -26.65 1.89 2.86
C PRO A 232 -26.44 0.79 1.81
N THR A 233 -27.28 0.73 0.78
CA THR A 233 -27.15 -0.23 -0.31
C THR A 233 -25.82 -0.07 -1.07
N VAL A 234 -25.45 1.16 -1.43
CA VAL A 234 -24.15 1.44 -2.08
C VAL A 234 -23.00 1.04 -1.17
N ALA A 235 -23.12 1.33 0.14
CA ALA A 235 -22.08 0.99 1.11
C ALA A 235 -21.86 -0.52 1.23
N TRP A 236 -22.93 -1.31 1.34
CA TRP A 236 -22.84 -2.76 1.41
C TRP A 236 -22.27 -3.38 0.12
N VAL A 237 -22.77 -2.95 -1.04
CA VAL A 237 -22.25 -3.44 -2.33
C VAL A 237 -20.78 -3.05 -2.49
N GLY A 238 -20.41 -1.81 -2.18
CA GLY A 238 -19.03 -1.34 -2.31
C GLY A 238 -18.07 -2.07 -1.36
N ALA A 239 -18.46 -2.29 -0.11
CA ALA A 239 -17.66 -3.04 0.85
C ALA A 239 -17.51 -4.52 0.42
N ALA A 240 -18.60 -5.15 -0.05
CA ALA A 240 -18.56 -6.52 -0.54
C ALA A 240 -17.64 -6.66 -1.77
N LEU A 241 -17.78 -5.77 -2.76
CA LEU A 241 -16.91 -5.78 -3.94
C LEU A 241 -15.43 -5.57 -3.56
N LEU A 242 -15.12 -4.67 -2.63
CA LEU A 242 -13.75 -4.43 -2.20
C LEU A 242 -13.20 -5.62 -1.42
N ALA A 243 -13.95 -6.18 -0.46
CA ALA A 243 -13.50 -7.30 0.35
C ALA A 243 -13.25 -8.58 -0.46
N THR A 244 -14.08 -8.84 -1.49
CA THR A 244 -14.00 -10.08 -2.28
C THR A 244 -13.09 -9.97 -3.50
N ASN A 245 -12.59 -8.78 -3.85
CA ASN A 245 -11.71 -8.63 -5.00
C ASN A 245 -10.35 -9.31 -4.80
N MET A 246 -9.87 -10.05 -5.80
CA MET A 246 -8.63 -10.81 -5.75
C MET A 246 -7.41 -9.93 -5.39
N ILE A 247 -7.32 -8.69 -5.92
CA ILE A 247 -6.22 -7.76 -5.59
C ILE A 247 -6.26 -7.42 -4.10
N GLN A 248 -7.45 -7.13 -3.56
CA GLN A 248 -7.61 -6.78 -2.15
C GLN A 248 -7.24 -7.95 -1.25
N VAL A 249 -7.72 -9.17 -1.55
CA VAL A 249 -7.40 -10.38 -0.77
C VAL A 249 -5.90 -10.67 -0.82
N TRP A 250 -5.27 -10.58 -1.99
CA TRP A 250 -3.82 -10.77 -2.12
C TRP A 250 -3.05 -9.75 -1.28
N GLN A 251 -3.32 -8.46 -1.46
CA GLN A 251 -2.60 -7.40 -0.76
C GLN A 251 -2.89 -7.37 0.76
N ALA A 252 -4.08 -7.79 1.17
CA ALA A 252 -4.42 -7.94 2.58
C ALA A 252 -3.58 -8.99 3.31
N LYS A 253 -3.11 -10.00 2.59
CA LYS A 253 -2.24 -11.07 3.12
C LYS A 253 -0.75 -10.76 2.94
N TYR A 254 -0.40 -9.93 1.98
CA TYR A 254 0.95 -9.66 1.55
C TYR A 254 1.56 -8.53 2.39
N PRO A 255 2.67 -8.75 3.12
CA PRO A 255 3.20 -7.79 4.10
C PRO A 255 3.93 -6.64 3.43
N THR A 256 3.19 -5.77 2.75
CA THR A 256 3.66 -4.56 2.06
C THR A 256 2.83 -3.34 2.40
N THR A 257 3.26 -2.17 1.97
CA THR A 257 2.72 -0.86 2.37
C THR A 257 1.35 -0.51 1.80
N GLU A 258 0.86 -1.29 0.83
CA GLU A 258 -0.34 -0.98 0.05
C GLU A 258 -1.59 -0.83 0.91
N MET A 259 -1.81 -1.77 1.85
CA MET A 259 -3.01 -1.75 2.70
C MET A 259 -2.98 -0.62 3.72
N LEU A 260 -1.81 -0.30 4.25
CA LEU A 260 -1.65 0.83 5.17
C LEU A 260 -1.91 2.17 4.47
N ALA A 261 -1.38 2.34 3.24
CA ALA A 261 -1.66 3.51 2.42
C ALA A 261 -3.15 3.61 2.04
N GLN A 262 -3.82 2.48 1.73
CA GLN A 262 -5.26 2.44 1.46
C GLN A 262 -6.07 2.88 2.69
N LEU A 263 -5.72 2.38 3.89
CA LEU A 263 -6.38 2.76 5.13
C LEU A 263 -6.30 4.27 5.36
N PHE A 264 -5.10 4.84 5.25
CA PHE A 264 -4.91 6.28 5.47
C PHE A 264 -5.60 7.13 4.41
N LEU A 265 -5.60 6.69 3.15
CA LEU A 265 -6.31 7.39 2.08
C LEU A 265 -7.83 7.44 2.32
N LEU A 266 -8.43 6.28 2.60
CA LEU A 266 -9.87 6.23 2.87
C LEU A 266 -10.23 6.99 4.14
N SER A 267 -9.34 6.99 5.15
CA SER A 267 -9.50 7.78 6.37
C SER A 267 -9.37 9.29 6.12
N ALA A 268 -8.47 9.71 5.24
CA ALA A 268 -8.36 11.09 4.79
C ALA A 268 -9.64 11.54 4.09
N SER A 269 -10.16 10.71 3.18
CA SER A 269 -11.41 10.98 2.47
C SER A 269 -12.60 11.06 3.43
N LEU A 270 -12.75 10.12 4.35
CA LEU A 270 -13.81 10.15 5.36
C LEU A 270 -13.70 11.38 6.26
N SER A 271 -12.47 11.74 6.70
CA SER A 271 -12.22 12.94 7.50
C SER A 271 -12.62 14.22 6.75
N ALA A 272 -12.25 14.31 5.46
CA ALA A 272 -12.62 15.45 4.63
C ALA A 272 -14.15 15.55 4.45
N ILE A 273 -14.84 14.45 4.20
CA ILE A 273 -16.30 14.38 4.11
C ILE A 273 -16.94 14.87 5.41
N VAL A 274 -16.50 14.34 6.55
CA VAL A 274 -17.00 14.74 7.88
C VAL A 274 -16.72 16.21 8.16
N ALA A 275 -15.54 16.73 7.77
CA ALA A 275 -15.20 18.14 7.91
C ALA A 275 -16.20 19.04 7.20
N PHE A 276 -16.57 18.71 5.96
CA PHE A 276 -17.55 19.48 5.18
C PHE A 276 -18.97 19.34 5.74
N ASP A 277 -19.40 18.11 6.07
CA ASP A 277 -20.74 17.84 6.56
C ASP A 277 -21.03 18.53 7.90
N LEU A 278 -20.08 18.41 8.85
CA LEU A 278 -20.23 18.97 10.19
C LEU A 278 -19.71 20.39 10.32
N ARG A 279 -19.09 20.93 9.28
CA ARG A 279 -18.39 22.22 9.29
C ARG A 279 -17.36 22.33 10.42
N GLN A 280 -16.69 21.22 10.72
CA GLN A 280 -15.71 21.13 11.82
C GLN A 280 -14.29 21.09 11.29
N LYS A 281 -13.52 22.13 11.56
CA LYS A 281 -12.13 22.31 11.13
C LYS A 281 -11.17 21.22 11.63
N PHE A 282 -11.45 20.59 12.77
CA PHE A 282 -10.66 19.50 13.31
C PHE A 282 -10.51 18.34 12.33
N PHE A 283 -11.60 17.93 11.70
CA PHE A 283 -11.57 16.85 10.70
C PHE A 283 -10.85 17.26 9.40
N ALA A 284 -10.79 18.55 9.07
CA ALA A 284 -9.94 19.03 7.97
C ALA A 284 -8.45 18.83 8.32
N GLY A 285 -8.05 19.05 9.57
CA GLY A 285 -6.71 18.73 10.05
C GLY A 285 -6.39 17.23 9.98
N LEU A 286 -7.32 16.37 10.40
CA LEU A 286 -7.17 14.92 10.28
C LEU A 286 -7.06 14.48 8.81
N ALA A 287 -7.84 15.07 7.91
CA ALA A 287 -7.73 14.77 6.48
C ALA A 287 -6.34 15.10 5.93
N GLY A 288 -5.77 16.25 6.28
CA GLY A 288 -4.41 16.61 5.93
C GLY A 288 -3.37 15.67 6.52
N PHE A 289 -3.49 15.34 7.80
CA PHE A 289 -2.59 14.43 8.51
C PHE A 289 -2.57 13.04 7.86
N PHE A 290 -3.74 12.42 7.64
CA PHE A 290 -3.82 11.10 7.01
C PHE A 290 -3.34 11.13 5.55
N THR A 291 -3.53 12.22 4.80
CA THR A 291 -2.98 12.36 3.46
C THR A 291 -1.45 12.41 3.49
N SER A 292 -0.87 13.17 4.40
CA SER A 292 0.58 13.35 4.47
C SER A 292 1.31 12.11 5.00
N ILE A 293 0.71 11.37 5.94
CA ILE A 293 1.32 10.15 6.49
C ILE A 293 1.47 9.05 5.42
N ILE A 294 0.68 9.08 4.34
CA ILE A 294 0.85 8.16 3.22
C ILE A 294 2.24 8.30 2.62
N PHE A 295 2.81 9.50 2.61
CA PHE A 295 4.15 9.74 2.10
C PHE A 295 5.26 9.16 3.02
N LEU A 296 5.02 9.02 4.34
CA LEU A 296 5.91 8.25 5.22
C LEU A 296 5.87 6.75 4.92
N VAL A 297 4.73 6.27 4.44
CA VAL A 297 4.51 4.86 4.16
C VAL A 297 5.03 4.50 2.76
N ARG A 298 4.82 5.40 1.77
CA ARG A 298 5.10 5.14 0.36
C ARG A 298 5.61 6.38 -0.36
N PRO A 299 6.64 6.23 -1.21
CA PRO A 299 7.18 7.34 -1.99
C PRO A 299 6.17 7.99 -2.92
N ASP A 300 5.30 7.19 -3.57
CA ASP A 300 4.28 7.70 -4.49
C ASP A 300 3.13 8.48 -3.79
N GLY A 301 3.16 8.58 -2.46
CA GLY A 301 2.25 9.44 -1.68
C GLY A 301 2.28 10.91 -2.09
N PHE A 302 3.37 11.41 -2.72
CA PHE A 302 3.43 12.77 -3.24
C PHE A 302 2.34 13.06 -4.31
N LEU A 303 1.88 12.05 -5.04
CA LEU A 303 0.78 12.19 -6.00
C LEU A 303 -0.52 12.65 -5.34
N LEU A 304 -0.67 12.43 -4.04
CA LEU A 304 -1.82 12.86 -3.25
C LEU A 304 -1.54 14.17 -2.49
N LEU A 305 -0.30 14.40 -2.08
CA LEU A 305 0.08 15.62 -1.38
C LEU A 305 -0.08 16.87 -2.26
N ILE A 306 0.31 16.80 -3.53
CA ILE A 306 0.21 17.92 -4.47
C ILE A 306 -1.25 18.38 -4.63
N PRO A 307 -2.22 17.52 -4.98
CA PRO A 307 -3.63 17.91 -5.04
C PRO A 307 -4.18 18.42 -3.71
N ALA A 308 -3.78 17.83 -2.58
CA ALA A 308 -4.23 18.27 -1.26
C ALA A 308 -3.69 19.67 -0.90
N ALA A 309 -2.42 19.95 -1.21
CA ALA A 309 -1.84 21.28 -1.05
C ALA A 309 -2.53 22.33 -1.95
N PHE A 310 -2.80 21.95 -3.20
CA PHE A 310 -3.58 22.80 -4.11
C PHE A 310 -4.98 23.08 -3.55
N LEU A 311 -5.68 22.07 -3.05
CA LEU A 311 -6.98 22.22 -2.41
C LEU A 311 -6.91 23.18 -1.22
N ALA A 312 -5.89 23.05 -0.36
CA ALA A 312 -5.69 23.95 0.78
C ALA A 312 -5.49 25.40 0.31
N ALA A 313 -4.65 25.61 -0.71
CA ALA A 313 -4.41 26.93 -1.28
C ALA A 313 -5.66 27.53 -1.93
N TRP A 314 -6.43 26.73 -2.67
CA TRP A 314 -7.69 27.12 -3.30
C TRP A 314 -8.76 27.48 -2.27
N LEU A 315 -8.94 26.66 -1.22
CA LEU A 315 -9.87 26.94 -0.12
C LEU A 315 -9.50 28.25 0.61
N TYR A 316 -8.20 28.54 0.75
CA TYR A 316 -7.71 29.75 1.42
C TYR A 316 -7.89 31.00 0.55
N GLY A 317 -7.40 30.95 -0.69
CA GLY A 317 -7.28 32.13 -1.56
C GLY A 317 -8.55 32.46 -2.34
N VAL A 318 -9.28 31.44 -2.79
CA VAL A 318 -10.43 31.59 -3.69
C VAL A 318 -11.75 31.45 -2.94
N ILE A 319 -11.97 30.29 -2.31
CA ILE A 319 -13.23 30.00 -1.59
C ILE A 319 -13.32 30.76 -0.25
N ARG A 320 -12.19 31.25 0.25
CA ARG A 320 -12.07 32.01 1.51
C ARG A 320 -12.48 31.23 2.78
N LEU A 321 -12.51 29.91 2.72
CA LEU A 321 -12.65 29.03 3.88
C LEU A 321 -11.34 28.92 4.65
N LYS A 322 -10.79 30.05 5.09
CA LYS A 322 -9.45 30.20 5.68
C LYS A 322 -9.16 29.24 6.82
N THR A 323 -10.13 29.05 7.69
CA THR A 323 -9.95 28.19 8.87
C THR A 323 -9.79 26.73 8.47
N PHE A 324 -10.59 26.26 7.53
CA PHE A 324 -10.47 24.90 6.99
C PHE A 324 -9.15 24.71 6.26
N ALA A 325 -8.79 25.64 5.40
CA ALA A 325 -7.54 25.61 4.66
C ALA A 325 -6.31 25.55 5.60
N ARG A 326 -6.32 26.36 6.67
CA ARG A 326 -5.24 26.37 7.68
C ARG A 326 -5.13 25.01 8.39
N TRP A 327 -6.25 24.45 8.83
CA TRP A 327 -6.23 23.16 9.52
C TRP A 327 -5.81 22.02 8.59
N LEU A 328 -6.27 22.01 7.34
CA LEU A 328 -5.83 21.07 6.31
C LEU A 328 -4.30 21.18 6.09
N ALA A 329 -3.80 22.42 5.93
CA ALA A 329 -2.37 22.68 5.76
C ALA A 329 -1.55 22.25 6.98
N VAL A 330 -2.01 22.55 8.20
CA VAL A 330 -1.36 22.08 9.44
C VAL A 330 -1.28 20.57 9.48
N GLY A 331 -2.38 19.88 9.16
CA GLY A 331 -2.39 18.42 9.07
C GLY A 331 -1.39 17.89 8.05
N LEU A 332 -1.31 18.50 6.87
CA LEU A 332 -0.34 18.12 5.84
C LEU A 332 1.11 18.30 6.30
N LEU A 333 1.38 19.33 7.09
CA LEU A 333 2.75 19.68 7.51
C LEU A 333 3.28 18.82 8.68
N ILE A 334 2.40 18.27 9.53
CA ILE A 334 2.83 17.53 10.75
C ILE A 334 3.76 16.35 10.44
N PRO A 335 3.47 15.43 9.48
CA PRO A 335 4.37 14.31 9.21
C PRO A 335 5.61 14.67 8.39
N LEU A 336 5.63 15.81 7.68
CA LEU A 336 6.69 16.16 6.73
C LEU A 336 8.11 16.26 7.32
N PRO A 337 8.34 16.76 8.55
CA PRO A 337 9.67 16.74 9.14
C PRO A 337 10.24 15.33 9.25
N LEU A 338 9.41 14.35 9.61
CA LEU A 338 9.81 12.96 9.71
C LEU A 338 10.05 12.33 8.32
N VAL A 339 9.24 12.70 7.31
CA VAL A 339 9.50 12.33 5.90
C VAL A 339 10.85 12.85 5.44
N PHE A 340 11.11 14.13 5.71
CA PHE A 340 12.37 14.78 5.33
C PHE A 340 13.57 14.12 6.02
N TYR A 341 13.47 13.88 7.33
CA TYR A 341 14.51 13.21 8.09
C TYR A 341 14.80 11.81 7.54
N GLN A 342 13.76 11.00 7.32
CA GLN A 342 13.90 9.66 6.74
C GLN A 342 14.55 9.71 5.35
N ALA A 343 14.09 10.59 4.47
CA ALA A 343 14.56 10.66 3.09
C ALA A 343 16.00 11.16 2.96
N HIS A 344 16.46 12.07 3.82
CA HIS A 344 17.78 12.69 3.70
C HIS A 344 18.86 12.07 4.60
N PHE A 345 18.49 11.60 5.78
CA PHE A 345 19.47 11.14 6.76
C PHE A 345 19.49 9.64 6.98
N ARG A 346 18.38 8.94 6.66
CA ARG A 346 18.27 7.52 6.96
C ARG A 346 17.99 6.64 5.73
N ASN A 347 17.70 7.22 4.58
CA ASN A 347 17.47 6.47 3.33
C ASN A 347 17.79 7.33 2.10
N SER A 348 18.95 7.98 2.11
CA SER A 348 19.38 8.90 1.06
C SER A 348 19.47 8.22 -0.32
N ARG A 349 19.98 7.00 -0.38
CA ARG A 349 20.14 6.25 -1.63
C ARG A 349 18.79 5.95 -2.31
N TYR A 350 17.80 5.46 -1.56
CA TYR A 350 16.47 5.22 -2.11
C TYR A 350 15.77 6.52 -2.47
N ALA A 351 15.88 7.53 -1.62
CA ALA A 351 15.31 8.84 -1.86
C ALA A 351 15.91 9.52 -3.10
N THR A 352 17.23 9.45 -3.33
CA THR A 352 17.88 10.05 -4.51
C THR A 352 17.44 9.40 -5.82
N THR A 353 17.18 8.10 -5.81
CA THR A 353 16.75 7.40 -7.02
C THR A 353 15.27 7.57 -7.33
N VAL A 354 14.41 7.75 -6.31
CA VAL A 354 12.95 7.72 -6.48
C VAL A 354 12.26 8.99 -6.01
N GLU A 355 12.74 9.68 -4.96
CA GLU A 355 11.93 10.59 -4.17
C GLU A 355 12.43 12.03 -4.05
N VAL A 356 13.70 12.30 -4.01
CA VAL A 356 14.21 13.68 -3.83
C VAL A 356 13.63 14.64 -4.88
N PRO A 357 13.57 14.31 -6.16
CA PRO A 357 12.93 15.17 -7.14
C PRO A 357 11.44 15.41 -6.84
N SER A 358 10.75 14.39 -6.35
CA SER A 358 9.31 14.46 -5.99
C SER A 358 9.09 15.32 -4.76
N LEU A 359 9.94 15.20 -3.75
CA LEU A 359 9.87 15.97 -2.52
C LEU A 359 10.23 17.44 -2.78
N GLN A 360 11.30 17.70 -3.54
CA GLN A 360 11.68 19.05 -3.95
C GLN A 360 10.57 19.72 -4.77
N LEU A 361 9.98 19.00 -5.74
CA LEU A 361 8.85 19.48 -6.51
C LEU A 361 7.64 19.79 -5.61
N PHE A 362 7.35 18.91 -4.63
CA PHE A 362 6.27 19.16 -3.67
C PHE A 362 6.52 20.43 -2.87
N PHE A 363 7.70 20.60 -2.29
CA PHE A 363 8.01 21.82 -1.51
C PHE A 363 7.98 23.08 -2.37
N ALA A 364 8.58 23.05 -3.56
CA ALA A 364 8.53 24.16 -4.50
C ALA A 364 7.09 24.51 -4.87
N LEU A 365 6.28 23.53 -5.22
CA LEU A 365 4.87 23.72 -5.55
C LEU A 365 4.06 24.19 -4.33
N PHE A 366 4.30 23.64 -3.14
CA PHE A 366 3.65 24.09 -1.91
C PHE A 366 3.96 25.54 -1.59
N VAL A 367 5.23 25.97 -1.74
CA VAL A 367 5.64 27.37 -1.56
C VAL A 367 4.94 28.27 -2.60
N VAL A 368 4.98 27.89 -3.88
CA VAL A 368 4.32 28.63 -4.96
C VAL A 368 2.81 28.76 -4.70
N LEU A 369 2.15 27.66 -4.36
CA LEU A 369 0.71 27.66 -4.05
C LEU A 369 0.38 28.52 -2.83
N THR A 370 1.24 28.48 -1.81
CA THR A 370 1.08 29.32 -0.61
C THR A 370 1.23 30.81 -0.94
N LEU A 371 2.23 31.16 -1.75
CA LEU A 371 2.41 32.55 -2.23
C LEU A 371 1.27 33.01 -3.12
N CYS A 372 0.79 32.17 -4.03
CA CYS A 372 -0.38 32.43 -4.85
C CYS A 372 -1.65 32.63 -4.00
N ALA A 373 -1.89 31.75 -3.03
CA ALA A 373 -3.02 31.87 -2.11
C ALA A 373 -2.94 33.16 -1.27
N PHE A 374 -1.75 33.52 -0.81
CA PHE A 374 -1.51 34.77 -0.08
C PHE A 374 -1.72 35.99 -0.99
N GLY A 375 -1.21 35.94 -2.23
CA GLY A 375 -1.42 37.00 -3.22
C GLY A 375 -2.91 37.25 -3.55
N LEU A 376 -3.65 36.15 -3.78
CA LEU A 376 -5.11 36.19 -4.00
C LEU A 376 -5.85 36.70 -2.77
N TYR A 377 -5.38 36.35 -1.57
CA TYR A 377 -5.93 36.86 -0.32
C TYR A 377 -5.71 38.36 -0.14
N ARG A 378 -4.50 38.88 -0.49
CA ARG A 378 -4.15 40.30 -0.44
C ARG A 378 -4.88 41.15 -1.48
N ARG A 379 -5.21 40.54 -2.62
CA ARG A 379 -5.89 41.19 -3.73
C ARG A 379 -7.26 40.55 -3.97
N PRO A 380 -8.30 40.88 -3.16
CA PRO A 380 -9.61 40.23 -3.22
C PRO A 380 -10.27 40.40 -4.61
N ASN A 381 -10.05 41.50 -5.27
CA ASN A 381 -10.62 41.77 -6.61
C ASN A 381 -10.14 40.74 -7.66
N ILE A 382 -8.91 40.19 -7.54
CA ILE A 382 -8.43 39.16 -8.44
C ILE A 382 -9.14 37.83 -8.12
N GLY A 383 -9.29 37.50 -6.84
CA GLY A 383 -10.04 36.32 -6.39
C GLY A 383 -11.49 36.37 -6.85
N ASP A 384 -12.17 37.54 -6.69
CA ASP A 384 -13.55 37.72 -7.09
C ASP A 384 -13.69 37.68 -8.63
N SER A 385 -12.73 38.26 -9.39
CA SER A 385 -12.67 38.12 -10.84
C SER A 385 -12.47 36.68 -11.30
N LEU A 386 -11.61 35.88 -10.61
CA LEU A 386 -11.45 34.48 -10.88
C LEU A 386 -12.73 33.70 -10.61
N ILE A 387 -13.40 33.97 -9.48
CA ILE A 387 -14.70 33.36 -9.16
C ILE A 387 -15.73 33.75 -10.21
N ALA A 388 -15.81 35.03 -10.58
CA ALA A 388 -16.73 35.51 -11.61
C ALA A 388 -16.47 34.84 -12.98
N LYS A 389 -15.20 34.65 -13.37
CA LYS A 389 -14.83 33.90 -14.58
C LYS A 389 -15.13 32.42 -14.49
N THR A 390 -15.05 31.83 -13.29
CA THR A 390 -15.44 30.43 -13.09
C THR A 390 -16.93 30.22 -13.07
N HIS A 391 -17.77 31.28 -12.93
CA HIS A 391 -19.23 31.17 -13.07
C HIS A 391 -19.67 30.63 -14.44
N PHE A 392 -18.83 30.75 -15.46
CA PHE A 392 -19.08 30.11 -16.75
C PHE A 392 -19.08 28.56 -16.63
N PHE A 393 -18.26 28.03 -15.75
CA PHE A 393 -18.15 26.59 -15.51
C PHE A 393 -18.92 26.10 -14.26
N TRP A 394 -19.15 27.03 -13.30
CA TRP A 394 -19.75 26.73 -12.00
C TRP A 394 -20.89 27.68 -11.70
N ARG A 395 -22.02 27.15 -11.32
CA ARG A 395 -23.19 27.94 -10.91
C ARG A 395 -23.79 27.28 -9.66
N ASP A 396 -24.02 28.08 -8.63
CA ASP A 396 -24.69 27.65 -7.39
C ASP A 396 -24.04 26.36 -6.80
N ASP A 397 -22.70 26.36 -6.66
CA ASP A 397 -21.89 25.22 -6.15
C ASP A 397 -21.93 23.94 -7.01
N ALA A 398 -22.46 23.99 -8.21
CA ALA A 398 -22.50 22.88 -9.15
C ALA A 398 -21.86 23.25 -10.52
N PRO A 399 -21.23 22.28 -11.21
CA PRO A 399 -20.75 22.52 -12.58
C PRO A 399 -21.92 22.76 -13.53
N THR A 400 -21.72 23.71 -14.42
CA THR A 400 -22.68 23.97 -15.53
C THR A 400 -22.80 22.76 -16.45
N THR A 401 -23.85 22.72 -17.26
CA THR A 401 -24.04 21.67 -18.26
C THR A 401 -22.83 21.53 -19.19
N LEU A 402 -22.22 22.68 -19.57
CA LEU A 402 -21.00 22.68 -20.39
C LEU A 402 -19.84 21.93 -19.68
N MET A 403 -19.60 22.23 -18.40
CA MET A 403 -18.56 21.57 -17.62
C MET A 403 -18.82 20.08 -17.46
N LYS A 404 -20.06 19.67 -17.20
CA LYS A 404 -20.44 18.25 -17.13
C LYS A 404 -20.20 17.55 -18.46
N ASN A 405 -20.57 18.17 -19.58
CA ASN A 405 -20.32 17.63 -20.92
C ASN A 405 -18.83 17.52 -21.23
N ALA A 406 -18.01 18.49 -20.81
CA ALA A 406 -16.55 18.43 -20.93
C ALA A 406 -15.96 17.28 -20.10
N LEU A 407 -16.46 17.06 -18.89
CA LEU A 407 -16.03 15.92 -18.05
C LEU A 407 -16.44 14.57 -18.66
N TYR A 408 -17.66 14.46 -19.20
CA TYR A 408 -18.08 13.25 -19.94
C TYR A 408 -17.17 12.99 -21.13
N PHE A 409 -16.90 14.03 -21.93
CA PHE A 409 -15.99 13.91 -23.07
C PHE A 409 -14.60 13.47 -22.63
N LEU A 410 -14.05 14.06 -21.56
CA LEU A 410 -12.74 13.71 -21.00
C LEU A 410 -12.70 12.24 -20.55
N VAL A 411 -13.73 11.75 -19.86
CA VAL A 411 -13.82 10.33 -19.42
C VAL A 411 -13.85 9.41 -20.64
N ILE A 412 -14.67 9.71 -21.64
CA ILE A 412 -14.77 8.91 -22.86
C ILE A 412 -13.44 8.94 -23.64
N ALA A 413 -12.86 10.12 -23.85
CA ALA A 413 -11.60 10.30 -24.55
C ALA A 413 -10.44 9.54 -23.85
N THR A 414 -10.38 9.63 -22.52
CA THR A 414 -9.40 8.87 -21.72
C THR A 414 -9.59 7.37 -21.87
N GLY A 415 -10.82 6.87 -21.78
CA GLY A 415 -11.14 5.48 -21.99
C GLY A 415 -10.74 4.96 -23.39
N ILE A 416 -11.10 5.74 -24.43
CA ILE A 416 -10.70 5.44 -25.82
C ILE A 416 -9.17 5.48 -25.97
N PHE A 417 -8.50 6.48 -25.40
CA PHE A 417 -7.05 6.57 -25.45
C PHE A 417 -6.37 5.30 -24.92
N PHE A 418 -6.76 4.83 -23.72
CA PHE A 418 -6.16 3.63 -23.15
C PHE A 418 -6.56 2.34 -23.88
N ALA A 419 -7.76 2.27 -24.46
CA ALA A 419 -8.17 1.13 -25.28
C ALA A 419 -7.40 1.07 -26.62
N VAL A 420 -7.23 2.22 -27.28
CA VAL A 420 -6.58 2.33 -28.58
C VAL A 420 -5.05 2.26 -28.44
N ARG A 421 -4.50 2.77 -27.35
CA ARG A 421 -3.05 2.73 -27.09
C ARG A 421 -2.49 1.32 -27.26
N PHE A 422 -3.18 0.33 -26.70
CA PHE A 422 -2.81 -1.07 -26.84
C PHE A 422 -2.85 -1.56 -28.30
N MET A 423 -3.88 -1.15 -29.06
CA MET A 423 -4.05 -1.57 -30.46
C MET A 423 -3.01 -0.94 -31.41
N LEU A 424 -2.58 0.30 -31.11
CA LEU A 424 -1.69 1.06 -31.98
C LEU A 424 -0.21 0.80 -31.72
N LEU A 425 0.19 0.60 -30.46
CA LEU A 425 1.60 0.52 -30.08
C LEU A 425 2.15 -0.91 -30.04
N GLY A 426 1.28 -1.93 -30.09
CA GLY A 426 1.69 -3.33 -30.07
C GLY A 426 2.45 -3.74 -28.80
N GLU A 427 3.11 -4.89 -28.86
CA GLU A 427 3.95 -5.40 -27.79
C GLU A 427 5.42 -5.09 -28.05
N HIS A 428 5.99 -4.21 -27.28
CA HIS A 428 7.46 -4.04 -27.24
C HIS A 428 7.96 -4.68 -25.95
N TYR A 429 8.65 -5.83 -26.07
CA TYR A 429 9.20 -6.56 -24.93
C TYR A 429 10.62 -6.07 -24.61
N SER A 430 10.74 -5.28 -23.55
CA SER A 430 12.03 -5.07 -22.91
C SER A 430 11.85 -5.13 -21.39
N TYR A 431 12.51 -6.07 -20.74
CA TYR A 431 12.44 -6.26 -19.29
C TYR A 431 12.92 -5.02 -18.51
N PHE A 432 13.93 -4.34 -19.03
CA PHE A 432 14.43 -3.06 -18.50
C PHE A 432 13.89 -1.84 -19.24
N GLY A 433 13.29 -2.01 -20.41
CA GLY A 433 12.81 -0.94 -21.30
C GLY A 433 11.33 -0.58 -21.17
N ARG A 434 10.58 -1.05 -20.17
CA ARG A 434 9.30 -0.51 -19.70
C ARG A 434 8.08 -0.59 -20.63
N THR A 435 7.96 -1.59 -21.47
CA THR A 435 6.95 -1.61 -22.56
C THR A 435 5.75 -2.54 -22.33
N PHE A 436 5.51 -2.97 -21.08
CA PHE A 436 4.26 -3.68 -20.73
C PHE A 436 3.10 -2.76 -20.41
N ASP A 437 3.35 -1.46 -20.30
CA ASP A 437 2.39 -0.48 -19.81
C ASP A 437 1.26 -0.19 -20.83
N GLU A 438 1.44 -0.49 -22.09
CA GLU A 438 0.42 -0.36 -23.13
C GLU A 438 -0.81 -1.24 -22.87
N ARG A 439 -0.63 -2.37 -22.19
CA ARG A 439 -1.68 -3.32 -21.83
C ARG A 439 -2.30 -3.09 -20.46
N ASN A 440 -1.95 -2.03 -19.74
CA ASN A 440 -2.35 -1.86 -18.35
C ASN A 440 -3.87 -1.91 -18.16
N LEU A 441 -4.68 -1.38 -19.08
CA LEU A 441 -6.14 -1.49 -18.99
C LEU A 441 -6.62 -2.94 -19.15
N TYR A 442 -6.08 -3.67 -20.12
CA TYR A 442 -6.38 -5.09 -20.30
C TYR A 442 -5.96 -5.91 -19.07
N ARG A 443 -4.74 -5.70 -18.58
CA ARG A 443 -4.21 -6.39 -17.40
C ARG A 443 -5.07 -6.12 -16.17
N LEU A 444 -5.54 -4.88 -15.98
CA LEU A 444 -6.45 -4.53 -14.90
C LEU A 444 -7.79 -5.27 -15.02
N SER A 445 -8.32 -5.44 -16.24
CA SER A 445 -9.57 -6.17 -16.47
C SER A 445 -9.49 -7.66 -16.12
N LEU A 446 -8.29 -8.26 -16.08
CA LEU A 446 -8.11 -9.65 -15.63
C LEU A 446 -8.42 -9.85 -14.14
N PHE A 447 -8.27 -8.80 -13.33
CA PHE A 447 -8.47 -8.84 -11.87
C PHE A 447 -9.74 -8.16 -11.41
N VAL A 448 -10.11 -7.05 -12.06
CA VAL A 448 -11.31 -6.28 -11.69
C VAL A 448 -12.54 -6.79 -12.45
N SER A 449 -12.35 -7.43 -13.59
CA SER A 449 -13.34 -7.88 -14.56
C SER A 449 -13.99 -6.78 -15.40
N LEU A 450 -14.34 -7.12 -16.64
CA LEU A 450 -14.99 -6.18 -17.56
C LEU A 450 -16.37 -5.70 -17.08
N PRO A 451 -17.27 -6.56 -16.54
CA PRO A 451 -18.54 -6.07 -15.98
C PRO A 451 -18.36 -5.01 -14.90
N VAL A 452 -17.40 -5.21 -13.99
CA VAL A 452 -17.11 -4.20 -12.93
C VAL A 452 -16.66 -2.89 -13.54
N LEU A 453 -15.78 -2.91 -14.55
CA LEU A 453 -15.33 -1.70 -15.24
C LEU A 453 -16.49 -0.97 -15.95
N ILE A 454 -17.41 -1.71 -16.58
CA ILE A 454 -18.60 -1.14 -17.21
C ILE A 454 -19.48 -0.44 -16.15
N PHE A 455 -19.77 -1.11 -15.03
CA PHE A 455 -20.54 -0.50 -13.95
C PHE A 455 -19.80 0.65 -13.27
N ALA A 456 -18.47 0.61 -13.20
CA ALA A 456 -17.68 1.74 -12.69
C ALA A 456 -17.76 2.97 -13.62
N CYS A 457 -17.67 2.78 -14.93
CA CYS A 457 -17.90 3.86 -15.90
C CYS A 457 -19.32 4.44 -15.77
N PHE A 458 -20.35 3.58 -15.67
CA PHE A 458 -21.72 4.02 -15.44
C PHE A 458 -21.88 4.79 -14.13
N GLY A 459 -21.28 4.29 -13.03
CA GLY A 459 -21.24 4.97 -11.74
C GLY A 459 -20.56 6.34 -11.81
N LEU A 460 -19.47 6.46 -12.58
CA LEU A 460 -18.80 7.74 -12.81
C LEU A 460 -19.69 8.72 -13.57
N PHE A 461 -20.43 8.27 -14.58
CA PHE A 461 -21.42 9.12 -15.26
C PHE A 461 -22.52 9.59 -14.30
N LEU A 462 -23.02 8.71 -13.42
CA LEU A 462 -23.99 9.09 -12.39
C LEU A 462 -23.40 10.09 -11.39
N LEU A 463 -22.14 9.93 -11.02
CA LEU A 463 -21.42 10.86 -10.12
C LEU A 463 -21.32 12.26 -10.73
N ILE A 464 -20.97 12.36 -12.02
CA ILE A 464 -20.91 13.65 -12.75
C ILE A 464 -22.31 14.26 -12.86
N ALA A 465 -23.31 13.45 -13.18
CA ALA A 465 -24.70 13.91 -13.32
C ALA A 465 -25.27 14.46 -12.01
N SER A 466 -25.05 13.73 -10.90
CA SER A 466 -25.53 14.06 -9.56
C SER A 466 -24.44 14.71 -8.71
N TRP A 467 -23.89 15.82 -9.18
CA TRP A 467 -22.75 16.49 -8.56
C TRP A 467 -22.97 16.81 -7.08
N GLN A 468 -22.09 16.31 -6.22
CA GLN A 468 -22.01 16.66 -4.80
C GLN A 468 -20.55 16.62 -4.36
N TRP A 469 -20.04 17.69 -3.77
CA TRP A 469 -18.63 17.83 -3.38
C TRP A 469 -18.13 16.71 -2.49
N GLN A 470 -18.94 16.29 -1.51
CA GLN A 470 -18.60 15.22 -0.56
C GLN A 470 -18.30 13.92 -1.28
N ARG A 471 -19.04 13.62 -2.35
CA ARG A 471 -18.79 12.42 -3.17
C ARG A 471 -17.42 12.49 -3.87
N TRP A 472 -17.08 13.66 -4.40
CA TRP A 472 -15.79 13.86 -5.07
C TRP A 472 -14.60 13.74 -4.12
N LEU A 473 -14.72 14.07 -2.83
CA LEU A 473 -13.67 13.86 -1.82
C LEU A 473 -13.32 12.38 -1.64
N LEU A 474 -14.25 11.47 -1.92
CA LEU A 474 -14.00 10.03 -1.88
C LEU A 474 -13.36 9.51 -3.17
N PHE A 475 -13.77 10.02 -4.33
CA PHE A 475 -13.38 9.45 -5.63
C PHE A 475 -12.18 10.13 -6.28
N ALA A 476 -11.97 11.43 -6.03
CA ALA A 476 -10.92 12.20 -6.68
C ALA A 476 -9.50 11.61 -6.50
N PRO A 477 -9.07 11.14 -5.32
CA PRO A 477 -7.73 10.59 -5.17
C PRO A 477 -7.45 9.43 -6.12
N GLY A 478 -8.36 8.47 -6.22
CA GLY A 478 -8.18 7.33 -7.12
C GLY A 478 -8.37 7.69 -8.60
N LEU A 479 -9.28 8.63 -8.91
CA LEU A 479 -9.45 9.11 -10.29
C LEU A 479 -8.25 9.91 -10.79
N LEU A 480 -7.50 10.57 -9.91
CA LEU A 480 -6.25 11.27 -10.25
C LEU A 480 -5.10 10.29 -10.47
N THR A 481 -5.01 9.23 -9.67
CA THR A 481 -3.90 8.27 -9.74
C THR A 481 -4.12 7.20 -10.81
N LEU A 482 -5.37 6.83 -11.12
CA LEU A 482 -5.70 5.79 -12.09
C LEU A 482 -5.10 6.04 -13.48
N PRO A 483 -5.27 7.22 -14.12
CA PRO A 483 -4.65 7.49 -15.42
C PRO A 483 -3.12 7.41 -15.38
N VAL A 484 -2.50 7.85 -14.27
CA VAL A 484 -1.04 7.78 -14.09
C VAL A 484 -0.56 6.33 -14.14
N TYR A 485 -1.19 5.43 -13.38
CA TYR A 485 -0.81 4.02 -13.35
C TYR A 485 -1.23 3.25 -14.62
N LEU A 486 -2.33 3.64 -15.27
CA LEU A 486 -2.68 3.10 -16.58
C LEU A 486 -1.68 3.53 -17.66
N TYR A 487 -1.11 4.73 -17.54
CA TYR A 487 -0.10 5.21 -18.46
C TYR A 487 1.24 4.54 -18.20
N GLN A 488 1.69 4.48 -16.94
CA GLN A 488 2.95 3.87 -16.55
C GLN A 488 2.92 3.40 -15.08
N ALA A 489 2.96 2.08 -14.87
CA ALA A 489 2.92 1.51 -13.52
C ALA A 489 4.27 1.53 -12.79
N ARG A 490 5.39 1.60 -13.53
CA ARG A 490 6.77 1.62 -13.00
C ARG A 490 7.06 0.50 -11.99
N VAL A 491 6.70 -0.72 -12.33
CA VAL A 491 6.87 -1.90 -11.47
C VAL A 491 7.17 -3.12 -12.35
N SER A 492 7.60 -4.22 -11.75
CA SER A 492 7.81 -5.49 -12.45
C SER A 492 6.58 -5.87 -13.30
N PRO A 493 6.77 -6.40 -14.51
CA PRO A 493 5.67 -6.81 -15.39
C PRO A 493 4.90 -8.04 -14.89
N ARG A 494 5.38 -8.75 -13.86
CA ARG A 494 4.69 -9.88 -13.26
C ARG A 494 3.37 -9.44 -12.66
N LEU A 495 2.28 -10.11 -13.00
CA LEU A 495 0.92 -9.61 -12.73
C LEU A 495 0.61 -9.41 -11.26
N MET A 496 1.02 -10.33 -10.37
CA MET A 496 0.78 -10.21 -8.93
C MET A 496 1.58 -9.04 -8.29
N TRP A 497 2.71 -8.66 -8.89
CA TRP A 497 3.47 -7.48 -8.52
C TRP A 497 2.87 -6.20 -9.10
N TRP A 498 2.46 -6.26 -10.34
CA TRP A 498 1.94 -5.12 -11.07
C TRP A 498 0.64 -4.57 -10.44
N VAL A 499 -0.28 -5.45 -10.01
CA VAL A 499 -1.58 -5.06 -9.45
C VAL A 499 -1.47 -4.24 -8.16
N ARG A 500 -0.37 -4.34 -7.43
CA ARG A 500 -0.18 -3.63 -6.16
C ARG A 500 -0.25 -2.10 -6.31
N ARG A 501 0.11 -1.57 -7.48
CA ARG A 501 0.04 -0.12 -7.76
C ARG A 501 -1.39 0.43 -7.71
N TYR A 502 -2.36 -0.39 -8.01
CA TYR A 502 -3.77 0.00 -8.01
C TYR A 502 -4.43 -0.17 -6.63
N ALA A 503 -3.93 -1.06 -5.81
CA ALA A 503 -4.54 -1.43 -4.54
C ALA A 503 -4.77 -0.25 -3.58
N PRO A 504 -3.83 0.70 -3.37
CA PRO A 504 -4.03 1.76 -2.39
C PRO A 504 -5.09 2.78 -2.78
N THR A 505 -5.20 3.13 -4.05
CA THR A 505 -5.93 4.31 -4.52
C THR A 505 -7.00 4.01 -5.56
N ALA A 506 -6.60 3.42 -6.67
CA ALA A 506 -7.47 3.23 -7.83
C ALA A 506 -8.49 2.10 -7.63
N LEU A 507 -8.08 0.98 -7.02
CA LEU A 507 -8.94 -0.17 -6.82
C LEU A 507 -10.20 0.16 -6.00
N PRO A 508 -10.11 0.75 -4.80
CA PRO A 508 -11.30 1.13 -4.04
C PRO A 508 -12.24 2.02 -4.84
N VAL A 509 -11.68 3.00 -5.56
CA VAL A 509 -12.48 3.94 -6.35
C VAL A 509 -13.21 3.25 -7.51
N ILE A 510 -12.55 2.35 -8.25
CA ILE A 510 -13.21 1.59 -9.32
C ILE A 510 -14.36 0.74 -8.76
N LEU A 511 -14.13 0.04 -7.66
CA LEU A 511 -15.13 -0.85 -7.05
C LEU A 511 -16.29 -0.05 -6.41
N PHE A 512 -16.00 1.10 -5.81
CA PHE A 512 -17.03 1.98 -5.26
C PHE A 512 -17.86 2.65 -6.36
N LEU A 513 -17.27 3.05 -7.47
CA LEU A 513 -18.00 3.52 -8.65
C LEU A 513 -18.88 2.42 -9.22
N ALA A 514 -18.37 1.18 -9.30
CA ALA A 514 -19.18 0.04 -9.74
C ALA A 514 -20.36 -0.20 -8.78
N ALA A 515 -20.15 -0.05 -7.46
CA ALA A 515 -21.24 -0.14 -6.49
C ALA A 515 -22.29 0.95 -6.68
N VAL A 516 -21.90 2.18 -7.02
CA VAL A 516 -22.83 3.26 -7.37
C VAL A 516 -23.65 2.89 -8.61
N GLY A 517 -22.98 2.38 -9.66
CA GLY A 517 -23.64 1.95 -10.89
C GLY A 517 -24.61 0.79 -10.68
N LEU A 518 -24.20 -0.25 -9.94
CA LEU A 518 -25.04 -1.42 -9.60
C LEU A 518 -26.22 -1.03 -8.72
N SER A 519 -26.00 -0.17 -7.72
CA SER A 519 -27.04 0.25 -6.80
C SER A 519 -28.11 1.11 -7.46
N TRP A 520 -27.80 1.76 -8.58
CA TRP A 520 -28.81 2.44 -9.37
C TRP A 520 -29.92 1.47 -9.82
N PHE A 521 -29.55 0.28 -10.29
CA PHE A 521 -30.52 -0.76 -10.69
C PHE A 521 -31.32 -1.27 -9.48
N LEU A 522 -30.69 -1.39 -8.31
CA LEU A 522 -31.36 -1.87 -7.09
C LEU A 522 -32.37 -0.87 -6.52
N CYS A 523 -32.12 0.42 -6.70
CA CYS A 523 -32.91 1.49 -6.09
C CYS A 523 -33.81 2.23 -7.09
N HIS A 524 -33.73 1.93 -8.37
CA HIS A 524 -34.50 2.63 -9.42
C HIS A 524 -36.00 2.41 -9.27
N LYS A 525 -36.78 3.49 -9.36
CA LYS A 525 -38.22 3.51 -9.15
C LYS A 525 -38.91 4.04 -10.41
N ASP A 526 -39.09 3.18 -11.38
CA ASP A 526 -39.83 3.47 -12.61
C ASP A 526 -40.85 2.36 -12.93
N ARG A 527 -41.42 2.45 -14.14
CA ARG A 527 -42.38 1.42 -14.66
C ARG A 527 -41.79 0.01 -14.62
N PHE A 528 -40.46 -0.17 -14.71
CA PHE A 528 -39.76 -1.45 -14.75
C PHE A 528 -39.03 -1.76 -13.44
N GLN A 529 -39.42 -1.15 -12.34
CA GLN A 529 -38.73 -1.24 -11.03
C GLN A 529 -38.38 -2.67 -10.63
N LYS A 530 -39.36 -3.59 -10.71
CA LYS A 530 -39.14 -5.00 -10.32
C LYS A 530 -38.09 -5.69 -11.19
N LEU A 531 -38.15 -5.47 -12.51
CA LEU A 531 -37.19 -6.03 -13.48
C LEU A 531 -35.78 -5.46 -13.23
N SER A 532 -35.67 -4.15 -13.04
CA SER A 532 -34.42 -3.47 -12.73
C SER A 532 -33.81 -4.01 -11.43
N GLN A 533 -34.59 -4.16 -10.38
CA GLN A 533 -34.13 -4.68 -9.10
C GLN A 533 -33.64 -6.14 -9.21
N VAL A 534 -34.39 -7.00 -9.91
CA VAL A 534 -33.97 -8.39 -10.14
C VAL A 534 -32.67 -8.42 -10.94
N ALA A 535 -32.57 -7.64 -12.02
CA ALA A 535 -31.34 -7.55 -12.82
C ALA A 535 -30.16 -7.05 -11.97
N GLY A 536 -30.37 -6.04 -11.12
CA GLY A 536 -29.38 -5.54 -10.20
C GLY A 536 -28.90 -6.57 -9.19
N VAL A 537 -29.81 -7.32 -8.59
CA VAL A 537 -29.48 -8.42 -7.64
C VAL A 537 -28.68 -9.51 -8.35
N LEU A 538 -29.12 -9.95 -9.53
CA LEU A 538 -28.42 -10.96 -10.30
C LEU A 538 -27.02 -10.49 -10.73
N ALA A 539 -26.87 -9.23 -11.14
CA ALA A 539 -25.58 -8.67 -11.50
C ALA A 539 -24.61 -8.62 -10.29
N VAL A 540 -25.08 -8.16 -9.13
CA VAL A 540 -24.27 -8.16 -7.89
C VAL A 540 -23.90 -9.59 -7.52
N ALA A 541 -24.84 -10.52 -7.49
CA ALA A 541 -24.57 -11.91 -7.16
C ALA A 541 -23.56 -12.57 -8.12
N ALA A 542 -23.71 -12.36 -9.43
CA ALA A 542 -22.79 -12.89 -10.43
C ALA A 542 -21.37 -12.32 -10.28
N ILE A 543 -21.24 -11.00 -10.06
CA ILE A 543 -19.94 -10.36 -9.85
C ILE A 543 -19.28 -10.87 -8.55
N LEU A 544 -20.03 -10.97 -7.46
CA LEU A 544 -19.48 -11.47 -6.19
C LEU A 544 -19.08 -12.95 -6.31
N ALA A 545 -19.90 -13.79 -6.97
CA ALA A 545 -19.56 -15.18 -7.21
C ALA A 545 -18.27 -15.32 -8.03
N MET A 546 -18.12 -14.50 -9.07
CA MET A 546 -16.91 -14.47 -9.88
C MET A 546 -15.70 -13.99 -9.08
N GLN A 547 -15.81 -12.92 -8.28
CA GLN A 547 -14.72 -12.45 -7.44
C GLN A 547 -14.33 -13.47 -6.37
N LEU A 548 -15.31 -14.10 -5.72
CA LEU A 548 -15.07 -15.15 -4.74
C LEU A 548 -14.39 -16.38 -5.36
N SER A 549 -14.79 -16.81 -6.55
CA SER A 549 -14.12 -17.92 -7.23
C SER A 549 -12.65 -17.64 -7.53
N GLN A 550 -12.27 -16.36 -7.68
CA GLN A 550 -10.90 -15.92 -7.91
C GLN A 550 -10.10 -15.75 -6.62
N SER A 551 -10.74 -15.34 -5.54
CA SER A 551 -10.08 -14.97 -4.28
C SER A 551 -10.04 -16.10 -3.24
N LEU A 552 -11.00 -17.05 -3.26
CA LEU A 552 -11.02 -18.17 -2.32
C LEU A 552 -9.77 -19.05 -2.35
N PRO A 553 -9.19 -19.39 -3.52
CA PRO A 553 -7.91 -20.11 -3.54
C PRO A 553 -6.76 -19.36 -2.85
N LEU A 554 -6.79 -18.01 -2.91
CA LEU A 554 -5.78 -17.19 -2.21
C LEU A 554 -5.99 -17.15 -0.69
N ARG A 555 -7.22 -17.37 -0.22
CA ARG A 555 -7.50 -17.37 1.23
C ARG A 555 -6.70 -18.47 1.95
N GLU A 556 -6.63 -19.65 1.38
CA GLU A 556 -5.92 -20.80 1.97
C GLU A 556 -4.42 -20.74 1.74
N HIS A 557 -3.98 -20.11 0.66
CA HIS A 557 -2.58 -19.98 0.31
C HIS A 557 -1.83 -19.04 1.29
N ARG A 558 -0.63 -19.46 1.66
CA ARG A 558 0.33 -18.65 2.43
C ARG A 558 1.59 -18.49 1.62
N GLU A 559 1.82 -17.32 1.08
CA GLU A 559 3.00 -17.04 0.28
C GLU A 559 4.27 -17.23 1.11
N MET A 560 5.24 -17.98 0.58
CA MET A 560 6.52 -18.35 1.19
C MET A 560 6.39 -19.13 2.52
N ASP A 561 5.27 -19.85 2.71
CA ASP A 561 5.17 -20.83 3.82
C ASP A 561 6.26 -21.90 3.67
N GLY A 562 6.82 -22.31 4.79
CA GLY A 562 7.95 -23.24 4.84
C GLY A 562 9.33 -22.57 4.96
N ALA A 563 9.52 -21.33 4.50
CA ALA A 563 10.83 -20.67 4.60
C ALA A 563 11.29 -20.46 6.05
N TYR A 564 10.37 -20.09 6.94
CA TYR A 564 10.68 -19.91 8.36
C TYR A 564 10.95 -21.25 9.08
N SER A 565 10.17 -22.29 8.78
CA SER A 565 10.39 -23.63 9.36
C SER A 565 11.73 -24.21 8.92
N LEU A 566 12.08 -24.07 7.63
CA LEU A 566 13.37 -24.50 7.11
C LEU A 566 14.52 -23.75 7.82
N GLY A 567 14.40 -22.43 8.02
CA GLY A 567 15.35 -21.66 8.81
C GLY A 567 15.45 -22.14 10.27
N SER A 568 14.32 -22.45 10.90
CA SER A 568 14.29 -23.01 12.27
C SER A 568 14.97 -24.38 12.36
N ASP A 569 14.79 -25.22 11.34
CA ASP A 569 15.40 -26.55 11.35
C ASP A 569 16.91 -26.47 11.12
N ILE A 570 17.37 -25.56 10.25
CA ILE A 570 18.82 -25.27 10.12
C ILE A 570 19.36 -24.73 11.44
N GLN A 571 18.68 -23.83 12.12
CA GLN A 571 19.11 -23.31 13.43
C GLN A 571 19.32 -24.44 14.47
N LYS A 572 18.44 -25.44 14.48
CA LYS A 572 18.54 -26.58 15.45
C LYS A 572 19.78 -27.42 15.25
N ILE A 573 20.21 -27.62 13.99
CA ILE A 573 21.36 -28.45 13.67
C ILE A 573 22.67 -27.67 13.53
N THR A 574 22.60 -26.35 13.66
CA THR A 574 23.77 -25.46 13.70
C THR A 574 23.90 -24.80 15.08
N PRO A 575 24.18 -25.56 16.15
CA PRO A 575 24.33 -25.00 17.49
C PRO A 575 25.57 -24.10 17.59
N GLY A 576 25.66 -23.33 18.67
CA GLY A 576 26.79 -22.45 18.97
C GLY A 576 26.33 -21.02 19.30
N GLN A 577 27.26 -20.27 19.88
CA GLN A 577 27.05 -18.83 20.11
C GLN A 577 27.41 -18.07 18.83
N GLU A 578 26.39 -17.45 18.23
CA GLU A 578 26.52 -16.66 16.98
C GLU A 578 27.23 -17.40 15.83
N PRO A 579 26.83 -18.64 15.49
CA PRO A 579 27.50 -19.39 14.42
C PRO A 579 27.34 -18.68 13.07
N ALA A 580 28.39 -18.71 12.28
CA ALA A 580 28.41 -18.18 10.93
C ALA A 580 28.04 -19.26 9.90
N LEU A 581 27.29 -18.88 8.86
CA LEU A 581 26.87 -19.79 7.80
C LEU A 581 27.45 -19.37 6.46
N LEU A 582 28.23 -20.24 5.85
CA LEU A 582 28.78 -20.07 4.51
C LEU A 582 27.89 -20.82 3.51
N TRP A 583 27.50 -20.18 2.43
CA TRP A 583 26.57 -20.76 1.47
C TRP A 583 27.20 -20.93 0.09
N ASP A 584 26.76 -21.98 -0.60
CA ASP A 584 27.09 -22.23 -1.99
C ASP A 584 26.99 -20.97 -2.88
N PRO A 585 27.82 -20.90 -3.93
CA PRO A 585 27.79 -19.77 -4.84
C PRO A 585 26.48 -19.71 -5.62
N VAL A 586 25.98 -18.49 -5.75
CA VAL A 586 24.79 -18.18 -6.54
C VAL A 586 25.15 -17.89 -7.97
N LYS A 587 24.48 -18.51 -8.93
CA LYS A 587 24.65 -18.19 -10.35
C LYS A 587 24.44 -16.69 -10.61
N LYS A 588 25.37 -16.08 -11.30
CA LYS A 588 25.31 -14.63 -11.62
C LYS A 588 23.97 -14.26 -12.24
N GLY A 589 23.26 -13.34 -11.58
CA GLY A 589 21.97 -12.85 -12.04
C GLY A 589 20.74 -13.61 -11.50
N ASP A 590 20.91 -14.70 -10.78
CA ASP A 590 19.79 -15.39 -10.11
C ASP A 590 19.49 -14.74 -8.74
N ILE A 591 18.58 -13.76 -8.76
CA ILE A 591 18.10 -13.09 -7.54
C ILE A 591 17.09 -13.93 -6.74
N PHE A 592 16.64 -15.05 -7.29
CA PHE A 592 15.66 -15.94 -6.67
C PHE A 592 16.31 -17.21 -6.08
N ASP A 593 17.65 -17.28 -6.07
CA ASP A 593 18.35 -18.40 -5.48
C ASP A 593 18.02 -18.54 -3.98
N SER A 594 17.73 -19.78 -3.55
CA SER A 594 17.34 -20.08 -2.19
C SER A 594 18.46 -19.84 -1.18
N SER A 595 19.72 -20.09 -1.53
CA SER A 595 20.87 -19.88 -0.64
C SER A 595 20.92 -18.43 -0.16
N ARG A 596 20.80 -17.48 -1.09
CA ARG A 596 20.79 -16.04 -0.78
C ARG A 596 19.58 -15.64 0.07
N ASN A 597 18.42 -16.14 -0.30
CA ASN A 597 17.16 -15.72 0.32
C ASN A 597 16.96 -16.36 1.71
N LEU A 598 17.38 -17.63 1.88
CA LEU A 598 17.37 -18.30 3.19
C LEU A 598 18.47 -17.74 4.10
N SER A 599 19.63 -17.37 3.58
CA SER A 599 20.69 -16.75 4.36
C SER A 599 20.21 -15.44 5.04
N SER A 600 19.42 -14.63 4.34
CA SER A 600 18.81 -13.43 4.94
C SER A 600 17.80 -13.77 6.05
N VAL A 601 17.02 -14.84 5.89
CA VAL A 601 16.09 -15.33 6.93
C VAL A 601 16.86 -15.78 8.17
N LEU A 602 17.88 -16.59 7.97
CA LEU A 602 18.69 -17.12 9.06
C LEU A 602 19.40 -16.00 9.83
N TRP A 603 19.96 -15.03 9.13
CA TRP A 603 20.60 -13.91 9.77
C TRP A 603 19.60 -13.06 10.58
N LEU A 604 18.55 -12.56 9.94
CA LEU A 604 17.69 -11.53 10.55
C LEU A 604 16.60 -12.10 11.48
N ALA A 605 16.14 -13.35 11.23
CA ALA A 605 15.15 -13.98 12.09
C ALA A 605 15.77 -14.88 13.18
N PHE A 606 16.91 -15.51 12.90
CA PHE A 606 17.48 -16.56 13.76
C PHE A 606 18.88 -16.25 14.32
N ASP A 607 19.41 -15.03 14.07
CA ASP A 607 20.75 -14.60 14.52
C ASP A 607 21.88 -15.54 14.05
N ARG A 608 21.75 -15.98 12.79
CA ARG A 608 22.73 -16.80 12.08
C ARG A 608 23.27 -16.04 10.89
N PRO A 609 24.26 -15.13 11.09
CA PRO A 609 24.81 -14.37 10.00
C PRO A 609 25.33 -15.29 8.92
N GLY A 610 24.96 -15.03 7.67
CA GLY A 610 25.29 -15.87 6.54
C GLY A 610 26.10 -15.11 5.50
N HIS A 611 27.01 -15.81 4.84
CA HIS A 611 27.80 -15.33 3.71
C HIS A 611 27.55 -16.23 2.50
N VAL A 612 27.17 -15.64 1.38
CA VAL A 612 26.88 -16.39 0.15
C VAL A 612 27.99 -16.11 -0.85
N PHE A 613 28.68 -17.12 -1.29
CA PHE A 613 29.78 -16.97 -2.23
C PHE A 613 29.31 -16.52 -3.61
N SER A 614 30.12 -15.71 -4.28
CA SER A 614 29.91 -15.28 -5.67
C SER A 614 30.70 -16.10 -6.68
N LYS A 615 31.64 -16.89 -6.21
CA LYS A 615 32.53 -17.75 -6.98
C LYS A 615 32.48 -19.16 -6.43
N GLU A 616 32.99 -20.11 -7.21
CA GLU A 616 33.17 -21.48 -6.80
C GLU A 616 34.00 -21.56 -5.52
N VAL A 617 33.55 -22.37 -4.58
CA VAL A 617 34.17 -22.53 -3.26
C VAL A 617 35.39 -23.44 -3.41
N THR A 618 36.53 -22.99 -2.91
CA THR A 618 37.78 -23.72 -2.89
C THR A 618 38.19 -23.99 -1.44
N LEU A 619 39.09 -24.97 -1.21
CA LEU A 619 39.65 -25.26 0.10
C LEU A 619 40.36 -24.04 0.70
N ASP A 620 41.18 -23.33 -0.11
CA ASP A 620 41.89 -22.14 0.34
C ASP A 620 40.92 -21.07 0.84
N LEU A 621 39.80 -20.90 0.15
CA LEU A 621 38.78 -19.93 0.52
C LEU A 621 38.09 -20.31 1.84
N LEU A 622 37.81 -21.61 2.05
CA LEU A 622 37.24 -22.09 3.32
C LEU A 622 38.26 -21.94 4.47
N SER A 623 39.51 -22.19 4.24
CA SER A 623 40.59 -22.00 5.25
C SER A 623 40.78 -20.53 5.60
N ASP A 624 40.72 -19.60 4.60
CA ASP A 624 40.75 -18.15 4.85
C ASP A 624 39.59 -17.73 5.76
N PHE A 625 38.40 -18.24 5.51
CA PHE A 625 37.22 -18.01 6.38
C PHE A 625 37.39 -18.67 7.75
N GLY A 626 37.88 -19.89 7.83
CA GLY A 626 38.16 -20.58 9.10
C GLY A 626 39.13 -19.79 9.96
N SER A 627 40.19 -19.27 9.36
CA SER A 627 41.18 -18.44 10.03
C SER A 627 40.62 -17.08 10.49
N ALA A 628 39.79 -16.45 9.67
CA ALA A 628 39.18 -15.14 9.99
C ALA A 628 38.11 -15.24 11.09
N TYR A 629 37.45 -16.39 11.25
CA TYR A 629 36.35 -16.62 12.19
C TYR A 629 36.66 -17.76 13.17
N HIS A 630 37.90 -17.97 13.53
CA HIS A 630 38.34 -19.05 14.42
C HIS A 630 37.70 -19.05 15.82
N ASP A 631 37.19 -17.90 16.26
CA ASP A 631 36.48 -17.66 17.53
C ASP A 631 34.99 -18.04 17.48
N ARG A 632 34.46 -18.34 16.30
CA ARG A 632 33.06 -18.71 16.08
C ARG A 632 32.97 -20.13 15.51
N THR A 633 31.77 -20.73 15.65
CA THR A 633 31.46 -21.95 14.91
C THR A 633 31.03 -21.60 13.50
N VAL A 634 31.69 -22.14 12.48
CA VAL A 634 31.35 -21.89 11.08
C VAL A 634 30.80 -23.13 10.42
N TYR A 635 29.67 -23.00 9.76
CA TYR A 635 29.05 -24.09 9.00
C TYR A 635 29.02 -23.72 7.50
N PHE A 636 29.26 -24.73 6.67
CA PHE A 636 29.04 -24.63 5.22
C PHE A 636 27.69 -25.28 4.87
N VAL A 637 26.88 -24.58 4.09
CA VAL A 637 25.54 -25.02 3.65
C VAL A 637 25.51 -25.12 2.14
N SER A 638 25.25 -26.29 1.62
CA SER A 638 25.21 -26.59 0.19
C SER A 638 23.88 -27.21 -0.24
N LYS A 639 23.54 -27.06 -1.51
CA LYS A 639 22.43 -27.74 -2.18
C LYS A 639 22.84 -29.07 -2.79
N SER A 640 24.12 -29.41 -2.74
CA SER A 640 24.68 -30.67 -3.23
C SER A 640 25.32 -31.41 -2.09
N GLU A 641 25.19 -32.74 -2.10
CA GLU A 641 25.97 -33.61 -1.23
C GLU A 641 27.45 -33.63 -1.65
N ASP A 642 27.74 -33.33 -2.91
CA ASP A 642 29.10 -33.26 -3.42
C ASP A 642 29.81 -32.03 -2.86
N LEU A 643 30.87 -32.24 -2.15
CA LEU A 643 31.77 -31.23 -1.61
C LEU A 643 32.70 -30.65 -2.68
N PRO A 644 33.15 -29.38 -2.53
CA PRO A 644 34.24 -28.84 -3.35
C PRO A 644 35.49 -29.78 -3.32
N GLU A 645 36.19 -29.88 -4.47
CA GLU A 645 37.40 -30.74 -4.57
C GLU A 645 38.42 -30.43 -3.46
N GLY A 646 38.87 -31.47 -2.74
CA GLY A 646 39.84 -31.35 -1.68
C GLY A 646 39.32 -30.88 -0.32
N SER A 647 38.04 -30.51 -0.20
CA SER A 647 37.49 -29.93 1.05
C SER A 647 37.03 -30.99 2.08
N SER A 648 37.06 -32.28 1.73
CA SER A 648 36.62 -33.37 2.61
C SER A 648 37.38 -33.50 3.96
N GLU A 649 38.63 -33.02 4.00
CA GLU A 649 39.43 -33.01 5.25
C GLU A 649 39.10 -31.80 6.14
N ALA A 650 38.63 -30.68 5.52
CA ALA A 650 38.31 -29.46 6.24
C ALA A 650 36.85 -29.39 6.75
N LEU A 651 35.98 -30.26 6.23
CA LEU A 651 34.55 -30.24 6.52
C LEU A 651 34.07 -31.54 7.16
N THR A 652 33.34 -31.46 8.26
CA THR A 652 32.64 -32.56 8.91
C THR A 652 31.14 -32.47 8.67
N TYR A 653 30.56 -33.53 8.12
CA TYR A 653 29.11 -33.60 7.88
C TYR A 653 28.34 -33.59 9.20
N ILE A 654 27.32 -32.69 9.26
CA ILE A 654 26.47 -32.56 10.45
C ILE A 654 25.08 -33.14 10.19
N GLY A 655 24.50 -32.91 9.02
CA GLY A 655 23.19 -33.41 8.68
C GLY A 655 22.57 -32.73 7.46
N THR A 656 21.37 -33.19 7.10
CA THR A 656 20.58 -32.66 6.00
C THR A 656 19.28 -32.06 6.56
N VAL A 657 18.86 -30.95 5.98
CA VAL A 657 17.56 -30.31 6.22
C VAL A 657 16.77 -30.28 4.92
N GLU A 658 15.57 -30.85 4.97
CA GLU A 658 14.63 -30.87 3.86
C GLU A 658 13.41 -30.01 4.20
N GLY A 659 12.88 -29.33 3.19
CA GLY A 659 11.68 -28.53 3.36
C GLY A 659 11.03 -28.15 2.04
N THR A 660 9.82 -27.65 2.15
CA THR A 660 9.06 -27.19 0.99
C THR A 660 8.64 -25.75 1.21
N ILE A 661 8.84 -24.90 0.19
CA ILE A 661 8.43 -23.51 0.21
C ILE A 661 7.27 -23.33 -0.78
N ASP A 662 6.16 -22.83 -0.27
CA ASP A 662 4.95 -22.59 -1.03
C ASP A 662 4.95 -21.17 -1.63
N TYR A 663 4.63 -21.04 -2.90
CA TYR A 663 4.51 -19.74 -3.54
C TYR A 663 3.39 -19.72 -4.59
N TRP A 664 2.83 -18.54 -4.84
CA TRP A 664 1.83 -18.37 -5.87
C TRP A 664 2.49 -18.23 -7.24
N GLU A 665 1.92 -18.91 -8.25
CA GLU A 665 2.41 -18.83 -9.63
C GLU A 665 2.55 -17.38 -10.08
N GLU A 666 3.65 -17.06 -10.75
CA GLU A 666 3.87 -15.76 -11.36
C GLU A 666 3.70 -15.84 -12.88
N SER A 667 3.03 -14.86 -13.46
CA SER A 667 2.82 -14.74 -14.89
C SER A 667 2.84 -13.28 -15.32
N ILE A 668 3.22 -13.05 -16.57
CA ILE A 668 3.21 -11.73 -17.21
C ILE A 668 1.93 -11.53 -18.02
N HIS A 669 1.39 -12.61 -18.60
CA HIS A 669 0.31 -12.54 -19.58
C HIS A 669 -1.04 -12.97 -19.03
N ASN A 670 -1.07 -14.01 -18.23
CA ASN A 670 -2.29 -14.60 -17.73
C ASN A 670 -2.37 -14.44 -16.21
N ARG A 671 -3.58 -14.22 -15.70
CA ARG A 671 -3.81 -14.20 -14.26
C ARG A 671 -3.36 -15.52 -13.63
N PRO A 672 -2.46 -15.54 -12.66
CA PRO A 672 -2.06 -16.75 -11.95
C PRO A 672 -3.24 -17.38 -11.22
N GLN A 673 -3.30 -18.70 -11.19
CA GLN A 673 -4.47 -19.44 -10.70
C GLN A 673 -4.17 -20.47 -9.62
N LYS A 674 -2.91 -20.85 -9.43
CA LYS A 674 -2.53 -21.95 -8.55
C LYS A 674 -1.28 -21.67 -7.73
N ALA A 675 -1.23 -22.28 -6.56
CA ALA A 675 -0.01 -22.40 -5.77
C ALA A 675 0.96 -23.38 -6.45
N LYS A 676 2.23 -23.13 -6.25
CA LYS A 676 3.35 -24.01 -6.59
C LYS A 676 4.17 -24.26 -5.33
N HIS A 677 4.93 -25.36 -5.36
CA HIS A 677 5.82 -25.78 -4.29
C HIS A 677 7.24 -25.89 -4.84
N ARG A 678 8.20 -25.53 -4.02
CA ARG A 678 9.63 -25.70 -4.29
C ARG A 678 10.21 -26.48 -3.15
N SER A 679 10.74 -27.68 -3.45
CA SER A 679 11.48 -28.48 -2.47
C SER A 679 12.91 -27.98 -2.39
N GLU A 680 13.40 -27.87 -1.19
CA GLU A 680 14.80 -27.54 -0.86
C GLU A 680 15.35 -28.68 -0.03
N GLU A 681 16.55 -29.13 -0.40
CA GLU A 681 17.36 -30.08 0.33
C GLU A 681 18.71 -29.42 0.55
N LEU A 682 19.12 -29.28 1.79
CA LEU A 682 20.31 -28.55 2.21
C LEU A 682 21.20 -29.44 3.06
N PHE A 683 22.43 -29.60 2.63
CA PHE A 683 23.46 -30.36 3.30
C PHE A 683 24.32 -29.43 4.15
N ILE A 684 24.63 -29.78 5.38
CA ILE A 684 25.30 -28.92 6.35
C ILE A 684 26.54 -29.61 6.89
N TRP A 685 27.66 -28.90 6.81
CA TRP A 685 28.96 -29.33 7.32
C TRP A 685 29.52 -28.31 8.30
N TRP A 686 30.25 -28.77 9.30
CA TRP A 686 31.04 -27.91 10.18
C TRP A 686 32.44 -27.74 9.61
N LEU A 687 32.99 -26.53 9.63
CA LEU A 687 34.35 -26.19 9.22
C LEU A 687 35.30 -26.45 10.38
N ASN A 688 36.12 -27.48 10.26
CA ASN A 688 36.94 -28.09 11.33
C ASN A 688 37.96 -27.11 11.95
N GLU A 689 38.43 -26.09 11.21
CA GLU A 689 39.38 -25.07 11.68
C GLU A 689 38.76 -24.03 12.60
N THR A 690 37.46 -24.11 12.87
CA THR A 690 36.68 -23.13 13.64
C THR A 690 36.29 -23.72 14.99
N ALA A 691 35.72 -22.89 15.88
CA ALA A 691 35.26 -23.33 17.20
C ALA A 691 34.27 -24.49 17.05
N PRO A 692 34.41 -25.58 17.86
CA PRO A 692 33.56 -26.76 17.74
C PRO A 692 32.09 -26.44 18.05
N PRO A 693 31.15 -27.19 17.49
CA PRO A 693 29.73 -27.09 17.85
C PRO A 693 29.56 -27.40 19.36
N SER A 694 28.92 -26.50 20.09
CA SER A 694 28.68 -26.61 21.53
C SER A 694 27.34 -27.28 21.86
#